data_7261239aca8a0b347340ae02212478b8
#
_entry.id   7261239aca8a0b347340ae02212478b8
#
_cell.length_a   1.000
_cell.length_b   1.000
_cell.length_c   1.000
_cell.angle_alpha   90.00
_cell.angle_beta   90.00
_cell.angle_gamma   90.00
#
_symmetry.space_group_name_H-M   'P 1'
#
loop_
_entity.id
_entity.type
_entity.pdbx_description
1 polymer ?
#
loop_
_entity_poly.entity_id
_entity_poly.type
_entity_poly.pdbx_seq_one_letter_code
_entity_poly.pdbx_strand_id
1 'polypeptide(L)'
;MLALYLLVFTFAIPVACDRCPQVCVCDNLRNFVTCAKKNLSEVPSFMPQYTEKLNLQGNYLKVIESRAFISTPYLTHLNLYKCSIETIQEGAFRSLGRLLYLNLGYNSIRYIYQESFDGLSSLLHLNLEKNHIEEIRPGAFNQLGFLNNLNIGNNFLVYLPDMLFQGLIQLNVLCLSNNMINIISYESFAALPNLKKLSLDHNELQFFPTDALSRLSGLIKLELGWNPMTVIPEEAIQMTSLKQLYMNNMALQEISFKAFEKSRQISFIDISNNQISTIQPLAGVKQLKYLNLTGNRIPCDCQIRQFKEWVDSSKVKVDLFCFGPDHFHRDHLDSLRAIDLKCGQFPVETYNILTATEKTPEKKKCPLNCNCKSDVKHVTCDNKLLRQIPQGFPIDTILIDLRRNKFDVIPKGSFLDMKNVVSLHLQHCDIRELQPGAFLGMKNLVYLYLSNNQISDLNSDVFQGASKLEYLFLDHNNFVKVPKEMFVFLPNILSLHMEHNSVTSLSDMTGAEKLRWLYLTGNNINSVRPSAFRNMKSLEKLYLDDNRLNEVPSHALKGLPMLSELRLSKNPIKNIGNGAFLPISRSLQHLYLNDMGLLKVSNRAFIGLGPHIKSLFIENNKLEVLPDMKSFSGLEVINLSNNPFRCDCHLKHLHRWINGLNIKVGATCAVPNHMKGQKVRNALFSTCEEQTSDEKNKKQE
;
A
#
# COMPACT_ATOMS: atom_id res chain seq x y z
N MET A 1 -86.26 -7.36 20.77
CA MET A 1 -85.41 -6.57 19.79
C MET A 1 -84.09 -6.31 20.44
N LEU A 2 -83.09 -7.17 20.16
CA LEU A 2 -81.69 -6.97 20.64
C LEU A 2 -80.93 -6.23 19.59
N ALA A 3 -80.40 -5.09 19.91
CA ALA A 3 -79.47 -4.36 19.07
C ALA A 3 -78.02 -4.84 19.37
N LEU A 4 -77.40 -5.49 18.39
CA LEU A 4 -76.00 -5.94 18.43
C LEU A 4 -75.10 -4.74 18.12
N TYR A 5 -74.34 -4.28 19.10
CA TYR A 5 -73.24 -3.32 18.88
C TYR A 5 -71.98 -4.08 18.40
N LEU A 6 -71.67 -3.96 17.12
CA LEU A 6 -70.38 -4.40 16.56
C LEU A 6 -69.32 -3.34 16.88
N LEU A 7 -68.49 -3.61 17.88
CA LEU A 7 -67.24 -2.86 18.13
C LEU A 7 -66.21 -3.30 17.08
N VAL A 8 -66.04 -2.47 16.06
CA VAL A 8 -64.91 -2.58 15.11
C VAL A 8 -63.68 -2.03 15.80
N PHE A 9 -62.85 -2.91 16.38
CA PHE A 9 -61.49 -2.56 16.75
C PHE A 9 -60.68 -2.43 15.48
N THR A 10 -60.49 -1.20 14.99
CA THR A 10 -59.46 -0.87 14.04
C THR A 10 -58.12 -0.97 14.75
N PHE A 11 -57.43 -2.09 14.60
CA PHE A 11 -56.01 -2.15 14.85
C PHE A 11 -55.33 -1.21 13.87
N ALA A 12 -55.05 0.01 14.29
CA ALA A 12 -54.08 0.85 13.64
C ALA A 12 -52.70 0.16 13.81
N ILE A 13 -52.31 -0.64 12.82
CA ILE A 13 -50.93 -1.03 12.65
C ILE A 13 -50.20 0.29 12.53
N PRO A 14 -49.24 0.64 13.41
CA PRO A 14 -48.40 1.80 13.18
C PRO A 14 -47.66 1.52 11.88
N VAL A 15 -48.07 2.15 10.80
CA VAL A 15 -47.26 2.33 9.62
C VAL A 15 -46.01 2.99 10.14
N ALA A 16 -44.91 2.26 10.22
CA ALA A 16 -43.61 2.82 10.51
C ALA A 16 -43.37 3.87 9.44
N CYS A 17 -43.69 5.11 9.81
CA CYS A 17 -43.48 6.26 8.93
C CYS A 17 -41.99 6.30 8.64
N ASP A 18 -41.58 6.08 7.42
CA ASP A 18 -40.21 6.25 6.93
C ASP A 18 -39.80 7.70 7.18
N ARG A 19 -39.34 8.00 8.40
CA ARG A 19 -39.00 9.36 8.81
C ARG A 19 -37.64 9.72 8.23
N CYS A 20 -37.66 10.73 7.39
CA CYS A 20 -36.44 11.41 6.96
C CYS A 20 -35.71 11.97 8.20
N PRO A 21 -34.40 11.77 8.35
CA PRO A 21 -33.64 12.42 9.42
C PRO A 21 -33.80 13.95 9.33
N GLN A 22 -34.04 14.62 10.45
CA GLN A 22 -34.33 16.09 10.49
C GLN A 22 -33.27 16.95 9.81
N VAL A 23 -32.02 16.49 9.82
CA VAL A 23 -30.87 17.20 9.21
C VAL A 23 -30.72 16.91 7.70
N CYS A 24 -31.46 15.94 7.17
CA CYS A 24 -31.36 15.50 5.79
C CYS A 24 -32.56 15.97 4.95
N VAL A 25 -32.44 15.86 3.65
CA VAL A 25 -33.53 16.07 2.68
C VAL A 25 -33.77 14.74 1.98
N CYS A 26 -35.01 14.26 1.99
CA CYS A 26 -35.43 13.01 1.38
C CYS A 26 -36.34 13.28 0.18
N ASP A 27 -36.01 12.69 -0.95
CA ASP A 27 -36.84 12.63 -2.15
C ASP A 27 -37.36 11.18 -2.30
N ASN A 28 -38.57 10.94 -1.83
CA ASN A 28 -39.18 9.59 -1.84
C ASN A 28 -39.54 9.13 -3.26
N LEU A 29 -39.73 10.04 -4.21
CA LEU A 29 -40.02 9.68 -5.61
C LEU A 29 -38.78 9.09 -6.32
N ARG A 30 -37.59 9.54 -5.89
CA ARG A 30 -36.30 9.11 -6.47
C ARG A 30 -35.50 8.18 -5.56
N ASN A 31 -36.09 7.78 -4.42
CA ASN A 31 -35.40 6.99 -3.39
C ASN A 31 -34.03 7.60 -3.02
N PHE A 32 -33.94 8.93 -2.94
CA PHE A 32 -32.70 9.67 -2.73
C PHE A 32 -32.76 10.43 -1.39
N VAL A 33 -31.72 10.25 -0.58
CA VAL A 33 -31.50 10.99 0.66
C VAL A 33 -30.19 11.75 0.59
N THR A 34 -30.25 13.06 0.89
CA THR A 34 -29.04 13.87 1.00
C THR A 34 -28.91 14.51 2.36
N CYS A 35 -27.78 14.26 3.00
CA CYS A 35 -27.35 14.85 4.27
C CYS A 35 -26.02 15.58 4.07
N ALA A 36 -25.76 16.09 2.85
CA ALA A 36 -24.51 16.73 2.52
C ALA A 36 -24.25 18.01 3.30
N LYS A 37 -23.02 18.23 3.81
CA LYS A 37 -22.56 19.43 4.52
C LYS A 37 -23.44 19.77 5.73
N LYS A 38 -23.78 18.76 6.53
CA LYS A 38 -24.63 18.92 7.73
C LYS A 38 -23.86 18.80 9.05
N ASN A 39 -22.52 18.84 8.99
CA ASN A 39 -21.61 18.67 10.14
C ASN A 39 -21.89 17.39 10.93
N LEU A 40 -22.27 16.31 10.22
CA LEU A 40 -22.51 15.02 10.85
C LEU A 40 -21.19 14.38 11.28
N SER A 41 -21.15 13.88 12.50
CA SER A 41 -20.06 13.05 13.02
C SER A 41 -20.34 11.55 12.88
N GLU A 42 -21.57 11.19 12.50
CA GLU A 42 -21.99 9.81 12.34
C GLU A 42 -23.03 9.66 11.20
N VAL A 43 -23.13 8.43 10.67
CA VAL A 43 -24.17 8.08 9.70
C VAL A 43 -25.51 8.07 10.46
N PRO A 44 -26.56 8.76 9.99
CA PRO A 44 -27.86 8.75 10.67
C PRO A 44 -28.40 7.32 10.80
N SER A 45 -28.82 6.94 12.01
CA SER A 45 -29.25 5.58 12.33
C SER A 45 -30.61 5.21 11.74
N PHE A 46 -31.45 6.23 11.46
CA PHE A 46 -32.78 6.03 10.89
C PHE A 46 -32.84 6.73 9.53
N MET A 47 -33.07 5.96 8.49
CA MET A 47 -33.27 6.43 7.11
C MET A 47 -34.44 5.69 6.49
N PRO A 48 -35.11 6.28 5.47
CA PRO A 48 -36.13 5.56 4.73
C PRO A 48 -35.57 4.24 4.20
N GLN A 49 -36.27 3.16 4.47
CA GLN A 49 -35.81 1.79 4.19
C GLN A 49 -35.48 1.57 2.70
N TYR A 50 -36.26 2.20 1.81
CA TYR A 50 -36.11 2.05 0.37
C TYR A 50 -35.10 3.03 -0.25
N THR A 51 -34.25 3.67 0.56
CA THR A 51 -33.21 4.57 0.05
C THR A 51 -32.24 3.83 -0.88
N GLU A 52 -32.19 4.25 -2.15
CA GLU A 52 -31.28 3.71 -3.16
C GLU A 52 -30.01 4.57 -3.30
N LYS A 53 -30.12 5.87 -3.08
CA LYS A 53 -29.02 6.80 -3.22
C LYS A 53 -28.87 7.64 -1.97
N LEU A 54 -27.66 7.59 -1.37
CA LEU A 54 -27.35 8.33 -0.15
C LEU A 54 -26.14 9.23 -0.36
N ASN A 55 -26.36 10.53 -0.14
CA ASN A 55 -25.28 11.51 -0.20
C ASN A 55 -24.96 12.07 1.18
N LEU A 56 -23.79 11.72 1.69
CA LEU A 56 -23.24 12.17 2.97
C LEU A 56 -22.04 13.12 2.80
N GLN A 57 -21.79 13.60 1.58
CA GLN A 57 -20.63 14.41 1.24
C GLN A 57 -20.42 15.60 2.17
N GLY A 58 -19.15 15.88 2.54
CA GLY A 58 -18.73 17.08 3.25
C GLY A 58 -19.14 17.09 4.72
N ASN A 59 -19.19 15.94 5.37
CA ASN A 59 -19.40 15.77 6.79
C ASN A 59 -18.08 15.39 7.51
N TYR A 60 -18.13 15.07 8.79
CA TYR A 60 -16.97 14.73 9.64
C TYR A 60 -17.09 13.30 10.19
N LEU A 61 -17.22 12.31 9.29
CA LEU A 61 -17.50 10.91 9.65
C LEU A 61 -16.25 10.09 9.99
N LYS A 62 -15.26 10.63 10.64
CA LYS A 62 -13.91 10.07 10.89
C LYS A 62 -13.78 8.54 10.80
N VAL A 63 -14.73 7.77 11.30
CA VAL A 63 -14.78 6.32 11.26
C VAL A 63 -16.10 5.84 10.65
N ILE A 64 -16.02 4.95 9.67
CA ILE A 64 -17.20 4.19 9.22
C ILE A 64 -17.28 2.91 10.04
N GLU A 65 -18.23 2.87 10.96
CA GLU A 65 -18.37 1.75 11.89
C GLU A 65 -18.95 0.49 11.23
N SER A 66 -18.69 -0.66 11.87
CA SER A 66 -19.34 -1.91 11.51
C SER A 66 -20.86 -1.74 11.40
N ARG A 67 -21.46 -2.23 10.31
CA ARG A 67 -22.90 -2.15 10.05
C ARG A 67 -23.47 -0.72 10.02
N ALA A 68 -22.67 0.30 9.71
CA ALA A 68 -23.13 1.71 9.66
C ALA A 68 -24.36 1.93 8.76
N PHE A 69 -24.55 1.09 7.75
CA PHE A 69 -25.63 1.21 6.76
C PHE A 69 -26.69 0.08 6.86
N ILE A 70 -26.85 -0.53 8.03
CA ILE A 70 -27.79 -1.65 8.22
C ILE A 70 -29.27 -1.25 7.95
N SER A 71 -29.61 0.03 8.14
CA SER A 71 -30.97 0.56 7.90
C SER A 71 -31.26 0.80 6.41
N THR A 72 -30.27 0.72 5.53
CA THR A 72 -30.40 1.05 4.09
C THR A 72 -29.88 -0.07 3.17
N PRO A 73 -30.46 -1.28 3.23
CA PRO A 73 -29.96 -2.45 2.48
C PRO A 73 -30.17 -2.36 0.96
N TYR A 74 -30.99 -1.41 0.50
CA TYR A 74 -31.29 -1.21 -0.92
C TYR A 74 -30.39 -0.18 -1.61
N LEU A 75 -29.36 0.33 -0.91
CA LEU A 75 -28.44 1.31 -1.49
C LEU A 75 -27.74 0.76 -2.73
N THR A 76 -27.79 1.55 -3.79
CA THR A 76 -27.07 1.37 -5.05
C THR A 76 -25.95 2.41 -5.21
N HIS A 77 -26.12 3.61 -4.64
CA HIS A 77 -25.12 4.69 -4.71
C HIS A 77 -24.88 5.28 -3.30
N LEU A 78 -23.63 5.28 -2.89
CA LEU A 78 -23.19 5.89 -1.62
C LEU A 78 -22.07 6.89 -1.86
N ASN A 79 -22.34 8.16 -1.52
CA ASN A 79 -21.35 9.23 -1.63
C ASN A 79 -20.87 9.69 -0.25
N LEU A 80 -19.61 9.37 0.04
CA LEU A 80 -18.86 9.71 1.26
C LEU A 80 -17.67 10.65 0.96
N TYR A 81 -17.76 11.42 -0.12
CA TYR A 81 -16.72 12.33 -0.56
C TYR A 81 -16.48 13.47 0.45
N LYS A 82 -15.21 13.75 0.79
CA LYS A 82 -14.83 14.80 1.75
C LYS A 82 -15.51 14.66 3.11
N CYS A 83 -15.49 13.47 3.71
CA CYS A 83 -16.09 13.20 5.01
C CYS A 83 -15.07 13.06 6.14
N SER A 84 -13.80 13.39 5.91
CA SER A 84 -12.69 13.26 6.88
C SER A 84 -12.56 11.82 7.43
N ILE A 85 -12.86 10.81 6.61
CA ILE A 85 -12.82 9.40 7.00
C ILE A 85 -11.35 8.98 7.11
N GLU A 86 -10.98 8.43 8.26
CA GLU A 86 -9.64 7.92 8.56
C GLU A 86 -9.62 6.38 8.58
N THR A 87 -10.73 5.76 9.00
CA THR A 87 -10.83 4.31 9.17
C THR A 87 -12.17 3.77 8.70
N ILE A 88 -12.13 2.63 8.00
CA ILE A 88 -13.27 1.79 7.65
C ILE A 88 -13.18 0.54 8.51
N GLN A 89 -14.16 0.31 9.38
CA GLN A 89 -14.19 -0.89 10.23
C GLN A 89 -14.62 -2.12 9.44
N GLU A 90 -14.19 -3.29 9.91
CA GLU A 90 -14.67 -4.57 9.38
C GLU A 90 -16.21 -4.62 9.37
N GLY A 91 -16.77 -5.07 8.25
CA GLY A 91 -18.22 -5.19 8.09
C GLY A 91 -18.97 -3.86 8.00
N ALA A 92 -18.28 -2.72 7.81
CA ALA A 92 -18.90 -1.40 7.64
C ALA A 92 -19.96 -1.41 6.53
N PHE A 93 -19.68 -2.11 5.44
CA PHE A 93 -20.54 -2.19 4.26
C PHE A 93 -21.26 -3.54 4.09
N ARG A 94 -21.21 -4.44 5.07
CA ARG A 94 -21.70 -5.82 4.95
C ARG A 94 -23.18 -5.94 4.54
N SER A 95 -24.01 -4.94 4.82
CA SER A 95 -25.42 -4.89 4.43
C SER A 95 -25.68 -4.39 3.00
N LEU A 96 -24.64 -3.94 2.28
CA LEU A 96 -24.77 -3.22 1.01
C LEU A 96 -24.50 -4.10 -0.22
N GLY A 97 -25.02 -5.32 -0.25
CA GLY A 97 -24.81 -6.26 -1.35
C GLY A 97 -25.34 -5.79 -2.73
N ARG A 98 -26.16 -4.73 -2.77
CA ARG A 98 -26.68 -4.11 -4.01
C ARG A 98 -25.93 -2.87 -4.44
N LEU A 99 -24.89 -2.43 -3.67
CA LEU A 99 -24.19 -1.19 -3.96
C LEU A 99 -23.40 -1.31 -5.27
N LEU A 100 -23.61 -0.34 -6.18
CA LEU A 100 -22.95 -0.26 -7.49
C LEU A 100 -21.86 0.81 -7.50
N TYR A 101 -22.04 1.88 -6.74
CA TYR A 101 -21.15 3.03 -6.73
C TYR A 101 -20.81 3.45 -5.30
N LEU A 102 -19.52 3.46 -4.96
CA LEU A 102 -19.00 3.94 -3.67
C LEU A 102 -17.93 5.00 -3.90
N ASN A 103 -18.18 6.21 -3.36
CA ASN A 103 -17.23 7.30 -3.42
C ASN A 103 -16.69 7.61 -2.02
N LEU A 104 -15.43 7.29 -1.81
CA LEU A 104 -14.63 7.56 -0.60
C LEU A 104 -13.50 8.56 -0.88
N GLY A 105 -13.54 9.28 -2.01
CA GLY A 105 -12.49 10.24 -2.39
C GLY A 105 -12.40 11.44 -1.44
N TYR A 106 -11.20 12.04 -1.37
CA TYR A 106 -10.89 13.21 -0.54
C TYR A 106 -11.15 12.97 0.96
N ASN A 107 -10.71 11.85 1.47
CA ASN A 107 -10.74 11.51 2.88
C ASN A 107 -9.29 11.38 3.43
N SER A 108 -9.14 10.82 4.61
CA SER A 108 -7.83 10.66 5.28
C SER A 108 -7.49 9.20 5.56
N ILE A 109 -8.00 8.28 4.73
CA ILE A 109 -7.80 6.82 4.88
C ILE A 109 -6.33 6.51 4.62
N ARG A 110 -5.65 5.82 5.58
CA ARG A 110 -4.25 5.42 5.45
C ARG A 110 -4.05 3.95 5.09
N TYR A 111 -4.93 3.09 5.59
CA TYR A 111 -4.81 1.65 5.44
C TYR A 111 -6.10 1.05 4.93
N ILE A 112 -5.99 0.16 3.94
CA ILE A 112 -7.10 -0.68 3.49
C ILE A 112 -6.82 -2.10 3.96
N TYR A 113 -7.67 -2.59 4.86
CA TYR A 113 -7.58 -3.93 5.43
C TYR A 113 -8.31 -4.96 4.57
N GLN A 114 -8.05 -6.23 4.83
CA GLN A 114 -8.64 -7.33 4.06
C GLN A 114 -10.19 -7.31 4.07
N GLU A 115 -10.80 -6.91 5.19
CA GLU A 115 -12.26 -6.91 5.37
C GLU A 115 -12.91 -5.53 5.16
N SER A 116 -12.15 -4.53 4.67
CA SER A 116 -12.64 -3.15 4.53
C SER A 116 -13.84 -3.01 3.59
N PHE A 117 -13.94 -3.87 2.59
CA PHE A 117 -15.00 -3.84 1.58
C PHE A 117 -15.91 -5.06 1.59
N ASP A 118 -15.96 -5.78 2.72
CA ASP A 118 -16.83 -6.93 2.89
C ASP A 118 -18.31 -6.59 2.66
N GLY A 119 -18.99 -7.43 1.88
CA GLY A 119 -20.40 -7.30 1.56
C GLY A 119 -20.68 -6.52 0.27
N LEU A 120 -19.68 -5.92 -0.38
CA LEU A 120 -19.87 -5.12 -1.60
C LEU A 120 -19.80 -5.96 -2.88
N SER A 121 -20.50 -7.10 -2.90
CA SER A 121 -20.40 -8.09 -3.98
C SER A 121 -20.89 -7.61 -5.35
N SER A 122 -21.71 -6.55 -5.43
CA SER A 122 -22.21 -5.98 -6.70
C SER A 122 -21.49 -4.71 -7.12
N LEU A 123 -20.46 -4.27 -6.40
CA LEU A 123 -19.83 -2.98 -6.63
C LEU A 123 -19.17 -2.90 -8.01
N LEU A 124 -19.50 -1.84 -8.78
CA LEU A 124 -18.95 -1.56 -10.12
C LEU A 124 -17.89 -0.45 -10.08
N HIS A 125 -18.06 0.54 -9.23
CA HIS A 125 -17.18 1.70 -9.16
C HIS A 125 -16.76 2.00 -7.72
N LEU A 126 -15.45 2.02 -7.47
CA LEU A 126 -14.85 2.40 -6.20
C LEU A 126 -13.88 3.56 -6.41
N ASN A 127 -14.17 4.68 -5.75
CA ASN A 127 -13.28 5.85 -5.75
C ASN A 127 -12.64 6.03 -4.37
N LEU A 128 -11.30 5.90 -4.32
CA LEU A 128 -10.43 6.12 -3.17
C LEU A 128 -9.42 7.26 -3.40
N GLU A 129 -9.65 8.08 -4.45
CA GLU A 129 -8.76 9.17 -4.85
C GLU A 129 -8.56 10.20 -3.72
N LYS A 130 -7.35 10.75 -3.64
CA LYS A 130 -7.01 11.81 -2.66
C LYS A 130 -7.35 11.40 -1.24
N ASN A 131 -6.76 10.32 -0.82
CA ASN A 131 -6.65 9.86 0.55
C ASN A 131 -5.18 9.91 0.99
N HIS A 132 -4.86 9.26 2.09
CA HIS A 132 -3.49 9.10 2.59
C HIS A 132 -3.07 7.62 2.57
N ILE A 133 -3.53 6.83 1.55
CA ILE A 133 -3.33 5.38 1.54
C ILE A 133 -1.85 5.07 1.33
N GLU A 134 -1.23 4.53 2.36
CA GLU A 134 0.16 4.07 2.38
C GLU A 134 0.26 2.57 2.07
N GLU A 135 -0.75 1.80 2.47
CA GLU A 135 -0.76 0.34 2.32
C GLU A 135 -2.17 -0.22 2.05
N ILE A 136 -2.24 -1.19 1.16
CA ILE A 136 -3.43 -2.00 0.90
C ILE A 136 -3.04 -3.46 1.16
N ARG A 137 -3.75 -4.11 2.07
CA ARG A 137 -3.48 -5.51 2.41
C ARG A 137 -3.90 -6.45 1.28
N PRO A 138 -3.08 -7.46 0.93
CA PRO A 138 -3.51 -8.51 0.01
C PRO A 138 -4.84 -9.12 0.45
N GLY A 139 -5.75 -9.31 -0.52
CA GLY A 139 -7.11 -9.79 -0.22
C GLY A 139 -8.16 -8.71 0.05
N ALA A 140 -7.78 -7.44 0.18
CA ALA A 140 -8.71 -6.32 0.41
C ALA A 140 -9.83 -6.21 -0.64
N PHE A 141 -9.60 -6.70 -1.84
CA PHE A 141 -10.53 -6.64 -2.96
C PHE A 141 -11.16 -8.00 -3.33
N ASN A 142 -10.96 -9.05 -2.54
CA ASN A 142 -11.36 -10.42 -2.89
C ASN A 142 -12.86 -10.57 -3.19
N GLN A 143 -13.72 -9.77 -2.57
CA GLN A 143 -15.17 -9.83 -2.75
C GLN A 143 -15.69 -8.94 -3.89
N LEU A 144 -14.83 -8.13 -4.52
CA LEU A 144 -15.22 -7.14 -5.52
C LEU A 144 -15.17 -7.69 -6.96
N GLY A 145 -15.67 -8.90 -7.18
CA GLY A 145 -15.58 -9.61 -8.47
C GLY A 145 -16.21 -8.87 -9.66
N PHE A 146 -17.19 -8.00 -9.43
CA PHE A 146 -17.84 -7.20 -10.46
C PHE A 146 -17.25 -5.80 -10.64
N LEU A 147 -16.24 -5.43 -9.84
CA LEU A 147 -15.65 -4.10 -9.92
C LEU A 147 -15.08 -3.83 -11.30
N ASN A 148 -15.55 -2.76 -11.93
CA ASN A 148 -15.15 -2.36 -13.28
C ASN A 148 -14.13 -1.21 -13.25
N ASN A 149 -14.27 -0.30 -12.29
CA ASN A 149 -13.45 0.91 -12.19
C ASN A 149 -12.96 1.11 -10.76
N LEU A 150 -11.63 1.16 -10.59
CA LEU A 150 -10.96 1.41 -9.32
C LEU A 150 -10.04 2.62 -9.47
N ASN A 151 -10.31 3.67 -8.68
CA ASN A 151 -9.45 4.85 -8.60
C ASN A 151 -8.78 4.95 -7.24
N ILE A 152 -7.45 4.80 -7.20
CA ILE A 152 -6.59 4.95 -6.00
C ILE A 152 -5.55 6.06 -6.26
N GLY A 153 -5.79 6.94 -7.21
CA GLY A 153 -4.90 8.05 -7.53
C GLY A 153 -4.75 9.06 -6.39
N ASN A 154 -3.65 9.81 -6.39
CA ASN A 154 -3.36 10.83 -5.37
C ASN A 154 -3.34 10.23 -3.94
N ASN A 155 -2.51 9.22 -3.71
CA ASN A 155 -2.28 8.55 -2.44
C ASN A 155 -0.77 8.43 -2.17
N PHE A 156 -0.35 7.64 -1.20
CA PHE A 156 1.05 7.48 -0.79
C PHE A 156 1.57 6.04 -0.94
N LEU A 157 1.03 5.29 -1.91
CA LEU A 157 1.50 3.93 -2.21
C LEU A 157 2.94 3.99 -2.75
N VAL A 158 3.83 3.21 -2.14
CA VAL A 158 5.25 3.10 -2.55
C VAL A 158 5.52 1.81 -3.31
N TYR A 159 4.85 0.74 -2.92
CA TYR A 159 5.08 -0.61 -3.41
C TYR A 159 3.77 -1.30 -3.76
N LEU A 160 3.75 -2.03 -4.89
CA LEU A 160 2.64 -2.90 -5.26
C LEU A 160 3.08 -4.36 -5.11
N PRO A 161 2.61 -5.07 -4.07
CA PRO A 161 2.97 -6.48 -3.83
C PRO A 161 2.31 -7.43 -4.82
N ASP A 162 2.79 -8.67 -4.86
CA ASP A 162 2.17 -9.73 -5.64
C ASP A 162 0.70 -9.94 -5.20
N MET A 163 -0.16 -10.25 -6.16
CA MET A 163 -1.59 -10.53 -5.95
C MET A 163 -2.37 -9.41 -5.24
N LEU A 164 -1.88 -8.16 -5.23
CA LEU A 164 -2.55 -7.03 -4.57
C LEU A 164 -4.00 -6.85 -5.03
N PHE A 165 -4.26 -7.03 -6.31
CA PHE A 165 -5.57 -6.86 -6.93
C PHE A 165 -6.34 -8.18 -7.10
N GLN A 166 -6.03 -9.19 -6.29
CA GLN A 166 -6.77 -10.47 -6.28
C GLN A 166 -8.27 -10.24 -6.06
N GLY A 167 -9.10 -10.94 -6.82
CA GLY A 167 -10.56 -10.80 -6.80
C GLY A 167 -11.13 -9.87 -7.85
N LEU A 168 -10.36 -8.95 -8.43
CA LEU A 168 -10.82 -7.94 -9.39
C LEU A 168 -10.89 -8.47 -10.82
N ILE A 169 -11.55 -9.59 -11.04
CA ILE A 169 -11.57 -10.32 -12.33
C ILE A 169 -12.24 -9.54 -13.47
N GLN A 170 -13.14 -8.60 -13.18
CA GLN A 170 -13.84 -7.78 -14.18
C GLN A 170 -13.31 -6.35 -14.28
N LEU A 171 -12.18 -6.03 -13.64
CA LEU A 171 -11.66 -4.68 -13.65
C LEU A 171 -11.23 -4.25 -15.06
N ASN A 172 -11.78 -3.13 -15.53
CA ASN A 172 -11.44 -2.54 -16.84
C ASN A 172 -10.53 -1.30 -16.70
N VAL A 173 -10.70 -0.52 -15.64
CA VAL A 173 -9.95 0.72 -15.42
C VAL A 173 -9.34 0.74 -14.04
N LEU A 174 -8.01 0.91 -13.98
CA LEU A 174 -7.24 1.08 -12.75
C LEU A 174 -6.43 2.37 -12.82
N CYS A 175 -6.70 3.29 -11.89
CA CYS A 175 -5.94 4.52 -11.74
C CYS A 175 -5.09 4.47 -10.47
N LEU A 176 -3.78 4.56 -10.64
CA LEU A 176 -2.73 4.61 -9.61
C LEU A 176 -1.86 5.87 -9.76
N SER A 177 -2.32 6.86 -10.52
CA SER A 177 -1.60 8.12 -10.78
C SER A 177 -1.35 8.91 -9.51
N ASN A 178 -0.26 9.70 -9.50
CA ASN A 178 0.08 10.56 -8.34
C ASN A 178 0.19 9.77 -7.03
N ASN A 179 1.00 8.74 -7.02
CA ASN A 179 1.46 8.01 -5.86
C ASN A 179 2.99 8.13 -5.74
N MET A 180 3.61 7.34 -4.88
CA MET A 180 5.06 7.24 -4.73
C MET A 180 5.58 5.88 -5.19
N ILE A 181 4.88 5.23 -6.15
CA ILE A 181 5.19 3.86 -6.57
C ILE A 181 6.53 3.84 -7.27
N ASN A 182 7.50 3.17 -6.64
CA ASN A 182 8.84 2.96 -7.19
C ASN A 182 9.09 1.48 -7.57
N ILE A 183 8.32 0.54 -7.00
CA ILE A 183 8.43 -0.90 -7.24
C ILE A 183 7.06 -1.50 -7.49
N ILE A 184 6.97 -2.33 -8.54
CA ILE A 184 5.80 -3.15 -8.89
C ILE A 184 6.28 -4.60 -8.96
N SER A 185 5.77 -5.46 -8.08
CA SER A 185 6.07 -6.89 -8.10
C SER A 185 5.57 -7.55 -9.38
N TYR A 186 6.22 -8.64 -9.76
CA TYR A 186 5.93 -9.39 -10.98
C TYR A 186 4.47 -9.83 -11.11
N GLU A 187 3.85 -10.30 -10.04
CA GLU A 187 2.46 -10.78 -10.02
C GLU A 187 1.45 -9.75 -9.52
N SER A 188 1.84 -8.48 -9.36
CA SER A 188 0.92 -7.44 -8.87
C SER A 188 -0.37 -7.34 -9.69
N PHE A 189 -0.26 -7.47 -11.02
CA PHE A 189 -1.38 -7.38 -11.94
C PHE A 189 -1.87 -8.74 -12.49
N ALA A 190 -1.36 -9.86 -11.99
CA ALA A 190 -1.68 -11.19 -12.52
C ALA A 190 -3.18 -11.53 -12.43
N ALA A 191 -3.89 -10.95 -11.46
CA ALA A 191 -5.32 -11.18 -11.25
C ALA A 191 -6.24 -10.26 -12.10
N LEU A 192 -5.70 -9.49 -13.06
CA LEU A 192 -6.43 -8.50 -13.84
C LEU A 192 -6.55 -8.85 -15.35
N PRO A 193 -7.21 -9.95 -15.72
CA PRO A 193 -7.25 -10.43 -17.12
C PRO A 193 -7.98 -9.49 -18.06
N ASN A 194 -8.93 -8.68 -17.55
CA ASN A 194 -9.80 -7.81 -18.33
C ASN A 194 -9.40 -6.34 -18.31
N LEU A 195 -8.24 -5.99 -17.72
CA LEU A 195 -7.82 -4.60 -17.60
C LEU A 195 -7.53 -3.98 -18.97
N LYS A 196 -8.19 -2.84 -19.25
CA LYS A 196 -8.07 -2.10 -20.53
C LYS A 196 -7.34 -0.77 -20.40
N LYS A 197 -7.44 -0.14 -19.23
CA LYS A 197 -6.77 1.14 -18.95
C LYS A 197 -6.03 1.08 -17.64
N LEU A 198 -4.74 1.43 -17.68
CA LEU A 198 -3.87 1.55 -16.52
C LEU A 198 -3.19 2.91 -16.53
N SER A 199 -3.36 3.66 -15.44
CA SER A 199 -2.67 4.94 -15.23
C SER A 199 -1.69 4.81 -14.07
N LEU A 200 -0.42 4.97 -14.36
CA LEU A 200 0.72 4.94 -13.44
C LEU A 200 1.55 6.23 -13.54
N ASP A 201 1.03 7.27 -14.17
CA ASP A 201 1.68 8.55 -14.31
C ASP A 201 1.89 9.26 -12.95
N HIS A 202 2.89 10.15 -12.89
CA HIS A 202 3.26 10.85 -11.65
C HIS A 202 3.56 9.89 -10.48
N ASN A 203 4.50 8.97 -10.71
CA ASN A 203 5.03 8.03 -9.73
C ASN A 203 6.56 8.10 -9.70
N GLU A 204 7.20 7.22 -8.95
CA GLU A 204 8.67 7.18 -8.77
C GLU A 204 9.33 5.99 -9.49
N LEU A 205 8.70 5.49 -10.58
CA LEU A 205 9.24 4.37 -11.34
C LEU A 205 10.51 4.80 -12.11
N GLN A 206 11.65 4.23 -11.73
CA GLN A 206 12.92 4.48 -12.38
C GLN A 206 13.15 3.59 -13.62
N PHE A 207 12.42 2.45 -13.67
CA PHE A 207 12.57 1.43 -14.70
C PHE A 207 11.21 1.00 -15.23
N PHE A 208 11.17 0.62 -16.51
CA PHE A 208 9.94 0.11 -17.11
C PHE A 208 9.59 -1.26 -16.51
N PRO A 209 8.42 -1.43 -15.88
CA PRO A 209 8.06 -2.67 -15.18
C PRO A 209 7.55 -3.75 -16.16
N THR A 210 8.39 -4.17 -17.08
CA THR A 210 8.08 -5.08 -18.19
C THR A 210 7.36 -6.34 -17.71
N ASP A 211 7.89 -6.99 -16.66
CA ASP A 211 7.40 -8.30 -16.24
C ASP A 211 5.99 -8.21 -15.63
N ALA A 212 5.72 -7.20 -14.82
CA ALA A 212 4.40 -6.97 -14.26
C ALA A 212 3.37 -6.59 -15.35
N LEU A 213 3.75 -5.70 -16.28
CA LEU A 213 2.88 -5.23 -17.36
C LEU A 213 2.64 -6.28 -18.44
N SER A 214 3.57 -7.21 -18.67
CA SER A 214 3.40 -8.29 -19.65
C SER A 214 2.22 -9.23 -19.36
N ARG A 215 1.76 -9.26 -18.10
CA ARG A 215 0.58 -10.02 -17.66
C ARG A 215 -0.73 -9.41 -18.18
N LEU A 216 -0.72 -8.15 -18.56
CA LEU A 216 -1.90 -7.39 -18.99
C LEU A 216 -2.15 -7.55 -20.50
N SER A 217 -2.45 -8.76 -20.95
CA SER A 217 -2.67 -9.07 -22.37
C SER A 217 -3.80 -8.29 -23.04
N GLY A 218 -4.82 -7.88 -22.26
CA GLY A 218 -5.98 -7.10 -22.72
C GLY A 218 -5.81 -5.59 -22.67
N LEU A 219 -4.66 -5.07 -22.22
CA LEU A 219 -4.45 -3.63 -21.99
C LEU A 219 -4.47 -2.85 -23.31
N ILE A 220 -5.29 -1.79 -23.36
CA ILE A 220 -5.48 -0.92 -24.54
C ILE A 220 -4.76 0.41 -24.35
N LYS A 221 -4.81 0.98 -23.15
CA LYS A 221 -4.21 2.28 -22.82
C LYS A 221 -3.31 2.18 -21.59
N LEU A 222 -2.08 2.69 -21.70
CA LEU A 222 -1.10 2.80 -20.61
C LEU A 222 -0.59 4.23 -20.50
N GLU A 223 -0.66 4.79 -19.29
CA GLU A 223 -0.14 6.11 -18.92
C GLU A 223 1.00 5.95 -17.91
N LEU A 224 2.21 6.38 -18.28
CA LEU A 224 3.44 6.30 -17.50
C LEU A 224 4.17 7.65 -17.38
N GLY A 225 3.63 8.72 -17.95
CA GLY A 225 4.26 10.05 -17.92
C GLY A 225 4.63 10.49 -16.50
N TRP A 226 5.59 11.42 -16.39
CA TRP A 226 6.04 11.95 -15.09
C TRP A 226 6.57 10.88 -14.11
N ASN A 227 7.27 9.87 -14.65
CA ASN A 227 8.10 8.94 -13.87
C ASN A 227 9.57 9.20 -14.21
N PRO A 228 10.53 9.01 -13.29
CA PRO A 228 11.95 9.33 -13.52
C PRO A 228 12.69 8.25 -14.34
N MET A 229 12.05 7.69 -15.39
CA MET A 229 12.68 6.72 -16.27
C MET A 229 13.56 7.42 -17.30
N THR A 230 14.76 6.91 -17.50
CA THR A 230 15.74 7.48 -18.45
C THR A 230 15.86 6.68 -19.74
N VAL A 231 15.54 5.39 -19.72
CA VAL A 231 15.72 4.46 -20.86
C VAL A 231 14.55 3.51 -20.97
N ILE A 232 14.09 3.25 -22.21
CA ILE A 232 13.16 2.15 -22.54
C ILE A 232 13.94 1.07 -23.28
N PRO A 233 14.12 -0.12 -22.66
CA PRO A 233 14.96 -1.17 -23.22
C PRO A 233 14.33 -1.93 -24.38
N GLU A 234 15.14 -2.78 -25.02
CA GLU A 234 14.69 -3.73 -26.03
C GLU A 234 13.59 -4.65 -25.44
N GLU A 235 12.53 -4.90 -26.22
CA GLU A 235 11.37 -5.71 -25.83
C GLU A 235 10.69 -5.30 -24.51
N ALA A 236 10.80 -4.06 -24.08
CA ALA A 236 10.18 -3.60 -22.84
C ALA A 236 8.66 -3.66 -22.91
N ILE A 237 8.08 -3.35 -24.06
CA ILE A 237 6.64 -3.20 -24.22
C ILE A 237 6.08 -4.45 -24.88
N GLN A 238 5.58 -5.38 -24.04
CA GLN A 238 5.13 -6.72 -24.48
C GLN A 238 3.61 -6.89 -24.50
N MET A 239 2.84 -5.81 -24.31
CA MET A 239 1.37 -5.83 -24.29
C MET A 239 0.82 -5.88 -25.72
N THR A 240 0.33 -7.05 -26.14
CA THR A 240 -0.08 -7.32 -27.55
C THR A 240 -1.31 -6.55 -28.00
N SER A 241 -2.20 -6.16 -27.07
CA SER A 241 -3.44 -5.40 -27.34
C SER A 241 -3.27 -3.88 -27.17
N LEU A 242 -2.10 -3.40 -26.76
CA LEU A 242 -1.85 -1.99 -26.45
C LEU A 242 -2.00 -1.12 -27.72
N LYS A 243 -2.83 -0.06 -27.63
CA LYS A 243 -3.09 0.88 -28.72
C LYS A 243 -2.56 2.28 -28.42
N GLN A 244 -2.59 2.70 -27.15
CA GLN A 244 -2.22 4.05 -26.75
C GLN A 244 -1.21 3.98 -25.59
N LEU A 245 -0.07 4.62 -25.78
CA LEU A 245 1.02 4.68 -24.81
C LEU A 245 1.44 6.13 -24.57
N TYR A 246 1.44 6.55 -23.31
CA TYR A 246 1.85 7.88 -22.87
C TYR A 246 3.08 7.76 -21.95
N MET A 247 4.20 8.33 -22.38
CA MET A 247 5.49 8.36 -21.68
C MET A 247 6.11 9.78 -21.74
N ASN A 248 5.26 10.78 -21.62
CA ASN A 248 5.67 12.19 -21.67
C ASN A 248 6.25 12.67 -20.34
N ASN A 249 7.14 13.65 -20.38
CA ASN A 249 7.73 14.28 -19.18
C ASN A 249 8.45 13.29 -18.24
N MET A 250 9.25 12.36 -18.77
CA MET A 250 9.91 11.32 -17.97
C MET A 250 11.40 11.58 -17.82
N ALA A 251 12.12 12.27 -18.42
CA ALA A 251 13.58 12.36 -18.53
C ALA A 251 14.20 11.26 -19.41
N LEU A 252 13.43 10.66 -20.33
CA LEU A 252 13.94 9.65 -21.26
C LEU A 252 15.06 10.23 -22.14
N GLN A 253 16.18 9.53 -22.16
CA GLN A 253 17.34 9.82 -22.99
C GLN A 253 17.41 8.90 -24.21
N GLU A 254 16.95 7.67 -24.04
CA GLU A 254 17.05 6.62 -25.05
C GLU A 254 15.82 5.71 -25.09
N ILE A 255 15.43 5.32 -26.29
CA ILE A 255 14.42 4.29 -26.55
C ILE A 255 15.01 3.31 -27.54
N SER A 256 15.12 2.03 -27.15
CA SER A 256 15.57 0.99 -28.07
C SER A 256 14.66 0.86 -29.29
N PHE A 257 15.22 0.72 -30.47
CA PHE A 257 14.45 0.56 -31.70
C PHE A 257 13.54 -0.70 -31.70
N LYS A 258 13.89 -1.72 -30.89
CA LYS A 258 13.09 -2.93 -30.67
C LYS A 258 12.19 -2.87 -29.44
N ALA A 259 12.08 -1.74 -28.77
CA ALA A 259 11.27 -1.62 -27.55
C ALA A 259 9.82 -2.04 -27.74
N PHE A 260 9.27 -1.86 -28.95
CA PHE A 260 7.87 -2.09 -29.31
C PHE A 260 7.63 -3.37 -30.13
N GLU A 261 8.62 -4.21 -30.34
CA GLU A 261 8.58 -5.32 -31.32
C GLU A 261 7.40 -6.29 -31.10
N LYS A 262 7.01 -6.50 -29.84
CA LYS A 262 5.89 -7.39 -29.47
C LYS A 262 4.53 -6.70 -29.41
N SER A 263 4.48 -5.38 -29.44
CA SER A 263 3.23 -4.58 -29.30
C SER A 263 2.71 -4.05 -30.63
N ARG A 264 2.29 -4.95 -31.50
CA ARG A 264 1.97 -4.67 -32.90
C ARG A 264 0.71 -3.82 -33.16
N GLN A 265 -0.17 -3.65 -32.16
CA GLN A 265 -1.42 -2.90 -32.28
C GLN A 265 -1.29 -1.43 -31.86
N ILE A 266 -0.12 -0.97 -31.44
CA ILE A 266 0.08 0.42 -31.04
C ILE A 266 -0.22 1.34 -32.23
N SER A 267 -1.12 2.30 -32.01
CA SER A 267 -1.53 3.31 -32.98
C SER A 267 -1.18 4.73 -32.57
N PHE A 268 -0.90 4.95 -31.28
CA PHE A 268 -0.57 6.25 -30.70
C PHE A 268 0.54 6.11 -29.64
N ILE A 269 1.60 6.92 -29.78
CA ILE A 269 2.70 7.01 -28.81
C ILE A 269 2.96 8.50 -28.53
N ASP A 270 2.96 8.86 -27.25
CA ASP A 270 3.37 10.18 -26.77
C ASP A 270 4.61 10.04 -25.88
N ILE A 271 5.74 10.55 -26.38
CA ILE A 271 7.04 10.64 -25.68
C ILE A 271 7.55 12.07 -25.68
N SER A 272 6.63 13.02 -25.66
CA SER A 272 6.96 14.45 -25.63
C SER A 272 7.64 14.88 -24.32
N ASN A 273 8.34 16.02 -24.36
CA ASN A 273 9.01 16.64 -23.22
C ASN A 273 9.94 15.69 -22.49
N ASN A 274 10.79 14.99 -23.24
CA ASN A 274 11.85 14.14 -22.74
C ASN A 274 13.23 14.68 -23.12
N GLN A 275 14.28 13.91 -22.93
CA GLN A 275 15.68 14.31 -23.20
C GLN A 275 16.28 13.49 -24.35
N ILE A 276 15.43 12.95 -25.25
CA ILE A 276 15.86 12.12 -26.37
C ILE A 276 16.67 12.99 -27.34
N SER A 277 17.90 12.54 -27.63
CA SER A 277 18.80 13.22 -28.58
C SER A 277 18.96 12.50 -29.92
N THR A 278 18.54 11.23 -30.00
CA THR A 278 18.57 10.44 -31.22
C THR A 278 17.43 9.42 -31.23
N ILE A 279 16.90 9.10 -32.40
CA ILE A 279 15.85 8.11 -32.57
C ILE A 279 16.07 7.30 -33.84
N GLN A 280 15.82 6.00 -33.76
CA GLN A 280 15.88 5.07 -34.88
C GLN A 280 14.47 4.64 -35.31
N PRO A 281 14.31 4.07 -36.53
CA PRO A 281 13.04 3.48 -36.95
C PRO A 281 12.51 2.48 -35.91
N LEU A 282 11.26 2.62 -35.50
CA LEU A 282 10.68 1.77 -34.46
C LEU A 282 10.25 0.42 -35.06
N ALA A 283 10.84 -0.67 -34.57
CA ALA A 283 10.46 -2.02 -35.00
C ALA A 283 9.10 -2.44 -34.44
N GLY A 284 8.34 -3.22 -35.21
CA GLY A 284 7.10 -3.86 -34.77
C GLY A 284 5.82 -3.02 -34.86
N VAL A 285 5.89 -1.70 -34.89
CA VAL A 285 4.73 -0.78 -34.80
C VAL A 285 4.02 -0.55 -36.15
N LYS A 286 3.60 -1.61 -36.82
CA LYS A 286 2.98 -1.53 -38.15
C LYS A 286 1.67 -0.74 -38.23
N GLN A 287 0.99 -0.54 -37.12
CA GLN A 287 -0.29 0.18 -37.02
C GLN A 287 -0.15 1.59 -36.43
N LEU A 288 1.07 2.07 -36.22
CA LEU A 288 1.32 3.39 -35.66
C LEU A 288 0.78 4.46 -36.62
N LYS A 289 -0.03 5.37 -36.10
CA LYS A 289 -0.63 6.50 -36.83
C LYS A 289 -0.05 7.83 -36.36
N TYR A 290 0.31 7.92 -35.10
CA TYR A 290 0.77 9.16 -34.49
C TYR A 290 1.87 8.93 -33.48
N LEU A 291 2.95 9.71 -33.59
CA LEU A 291 4.09 9.71 -32.71
C LEU A 291 4.41 11.16 -32.29
N ASN A 292 4.21 11.49 -31.01
CA ASN A 292 4.56 12.80 -30.47
C ASN A 292 5.96 12.80 -29.86
N LEU A 293 6.86 13.55 -30.47
CA LEU A 293 8.27 13.76 -30.05
C LEU A 293 8.56 15.22 -29.65
N THR A 294 7.51 16.08 -29.56
CA THR A 294 7.70 17.50 -29.23
C THR A 294 8.43 17.69 -27.91
N GLY A 295 9.25 18.73 -27.79
CA GLY A 295 10.00 19.04 -26.57
C GLY A 295 11.19 18.12 -26.27
N ASN A 296 11.62 17.29 -27.24
CA ASN A 296 12.88 16.55 -27.18
C ASN A 296 14.04 17.35 -27.80
N ARG A 297 15.28 16.88 -27.60
CA ARG A 297 16.50 17.55 -28.09
C ARG A 297 17.11 16.83 -29.30
N ILE A 298 16.27 16.45 -30.29
CA ILE A 298 16.68 15.68 -31.45
C ILE A 298 17.18 16.62 -32.53
N PRO A 299 18.50 16.59 -32.93
CA PRO A 299 19.00 17.34 -34.07
C PRO A 299 18.55 16.69 -35.38
N CYS A 300 18.14 17.51 -36.36
CA CYS A 300 17.79 17.06 -37.69
C CYS A 300 19.03 17.00 -38.59
N ASP A 301 19.88 16.03 -38.32
CA ASP A 301 21.11 15.76 -39.06
C ASP A 301 21.12 14.34 -39.65
N CYS A 302 22.26 13.88 -40.12
CA CYS A 302 22.38 12.54 -40.73
C CYS A 302 22.04 11.39 -39.77
N GLN A 303 22.05 11.59 -38.45
CA GLN A 303 21.78 10.53 -37.48
C GLN A 303 20.31 10.10 -37.53
N ILE A 304 19.39 11.03 -37.83
CA ILE A 304 17.95 10.71 -37.94
C ILE A 304 17.48 10.50 -39.37
N ARG A 305 18.39 10.46 -40.37
CA ARG A 305 18.01 10.24 -41.77
C ARG A 305 17.21 8.96 -41.98
N GLN A 306 17.65 7.83 -41.41
CA GLN A 306 16.95 6.55 -41.51
C GLN A 306 15.57 6.62 -40.85
N PHE A 307 15.46 7.33 -39.73
CA PHE A 307 14.17 7.56 -39.09
C PHE A 307 13.22 8.38 -39.99
N LYS A 308 13.71 9.44 -40.63
CA LYS A 308 12.92 10.25 -41.59
C LYS A 308 12.47 9.42 -42.78
N GLU A 309 13.36 8.61 -43.38
CA GLU A 309 13.01 7.68 -44.46
C GLU A 309 11.91 6.68 -44.03
N TRP A 310 12.00 6.19 -42.79
CA TRP A 310 10.97 5.32 -42.23
C TRP A 310 9.65 6.07 -42.03
N VAL A 311 9.65 7.31 -41.52
CA VAL A 311 8.45 8.15 -41.39
C VAL A 311 7.77 8.34 -42.73
N ASP A 312 8.52 8.72 -43.77
CA ASP A 312 8.02 8.98 -45.10
C ASP A 312 7.40 7.74 -45.76
N SER A 313 8.01 6.56 -45.51
CA SER A 313 7.53 5.28 -46.05
C SER A 313 6.32 4.72 -45.30
N SER A 314 6.26 4.89 -43.98
CA SER A 314 5.23 4.34 -43.11
C SER A 314 3.98 5.17 -43.02
N LYS A 315 4.01 6.43 -43.47
CA LYS A 315 2.92 7.43 -43.40
C LYS A 315 2.48 7.71 -41.93
N VAL A 316 3.37 7.53 -40.97
CA VAL A 316 3.14 7.89 -39.57
C VAL A 316 3.23 9.40 -39.45
N LYS A 317 2.22 10.03 -38.82
CA LYS A 317 2.32 11.43 -38.45
C LYS A 317 3.24 11.58 -37.26
N VAL A 318 4.32 12.35 -37.41
CA VAL A 318 5.31 12.58 -36.35
C VAL A 318 5.37 14.07 -36.02
N ASP A 319 5.07 14.43 -34.78
CA ASP A 319 5.26 15.80 -34.30
C ASP A 319 6.66 15.93 -33.68
N LEU A 320 7.60 16.45 -34.46
CA LEU A 320 9.00 16.70 -34.06
C LEU A 320 9.46 18.05 -34.59
N PHE A 321 9.96 18.90 -33.69
CA PHE A 321 10.67 20.12 -34.03
C PHE A 321 12.18 19.91 -33.84
N CYS A 322 12.98 20.27 -34.84
CA CYS A 322 14.42 20.11 -34.83
C CYS A 322 15.08 20.94 -33.72
N PHE A 323 15.91 20.31 -32.90
CA PHE A 323 16.71 21.02 -31.91
C PHE A 323 17.98 21.67 -32.52
N GLY A 324 18.46 21.20 -33.64
CA GLY A 324 19.61 21.67 -34.45
C GLY A 324 19.66 20.90 -35.75
N PRO A 325 20.67 21.15 -36.62
CA PRO A 325 21.63 22.28 -36.59
C PRO A 325 20.93 23.64 -36.79
N ASP A 326 21.67 24.75 -36.62
CA ASP A 326 21.10 26.11 -36.60
C ASP A 326 20.20 26.44 -37.79
N HIS A 327 20.52 25.94 -38.99
CA HIS A 327 19.72 26.16 -40.20
C HIS A 327 18.39 25.37 -40.21
N PHE A 328 18.19 24.37 -39.36
CA PHE A 328 16.94 23.64 -39.18
C PHE A 328 16.34 23.84 -37.79
N HIS A 329 16.94 24.71 -36.98
CA HIS A 329 16.45 24.91 -35.61
C HIS A 329 15.02 25.39 -35.57
N ARG A 330 14.13 24.63 -34.89
CA ARG A 330 12.69 24.82 -34.83
C ARG A 330 11.91 24.52 -36.11
N ASP A 331 12.53 23.99 -37.16
CA ASP A 331 11.79 23.47 -38.29
C ASP A 331 11.06 22.16 -37.90
N HIS A 332 9.89 21.96 -38.45
CA HIS A 332 9.16 20.71 -38.26
C HIS A 332 9.73 19.63 -39.18
N LEU A 333 9.90 18.39 -38.66
CA LEU A 333 10.48 17.28 -39.41
C LEU A 333 9.78 17.02 -40.77
N ASP A 334 8.45 17.20 -40.84
CA ASP A 334 7.68 16.98 -42.07
C ASP A 334 8.06 17.96 -43.18
N SER A 335 8.59 19.15 -42.85
CA SER A 335 9.04 20.14 -43.86
C SER A 335 10.37 19.77 -44.51
N LEU A 336 11.13 18.83 -43.94
CA LEU A 336 12.47 18.43 -44.38
C LEU A 336 12.41 17.16 -45.23
N ARG A 337 13.33 17.06 -46.20
CA ARG A 337 13.52 15.84 -46.98
C ARG A 337 14.70 15.05 -46.38
N ALA A 338 14.62 13.73 -46.40
CA ALA A 338 15.69 12.87 -45.87
C ALA A 338 17.08 13.16 -46.47
N ILE A 339 17.14 13.59 -47.75
CA ILE A 339 18.39 13.92 -48.45
C ILE A 339 19.03 15.22 -47.92
N ASP A 340 18.27 16.12 -47.31
CA ASP A 340 18.73 17.38 -46.78
C ASP A 340 19.40 17.20 -45.40
N LEU A 341 19.15 16.06 -44.72
CA LEU A 341 19.75 15.72 -43.42
C LEU A 341 21.20 15.26 -43.58
N LYS A 342 22.12 16.20 -43.56
CA LYS A 342 23.57 15.98 -43.73
C LYS A 342 24.28 16.08 -42.39
N CYS A 343 25.36 15.26 -42.20
CA CYS A 343 26.31 15.51 -41.12
C CYS A 343 27.18 16.69 -41.51
N GLY A 344 27.21 17.73 -40.68
CA GLY A 344 28.14 18.83 -40.84
C GLY A 344 29.59 18.33 -40.71
N GLN A 345 30.45 18.76 -41.60
CA GLN A 345 31.90 18.66 -41.38
C GLN A 345 32.24 19.66 -40.27
N PHE A 346 32.25 19.23 -39.01
CA PHE A 346 32.91 20.02 -37.98
C PHE A 346 34.42 19.86 -38.18
N PRO A 347 35.22 20.96 -38.10
CA PRO A 347 36.67 20.82 -38.01
C PRO A 347 36.94 19.97 -36.78
N VAL A 348 37.60 18.85 -36.99
CA VAL A 348 38.09 17.99 -35.91
C VAL A 348 39.17 18.85 -35.21
N GLU A 349 38.81 19.54 -34.11
CA GLU A 349 39.81 19.94 -33.15
C GLU A 349 40.36 18.65 -32.58
N THR A 350 41.57 18.32 -33.09
CA THR A 350 42.41 17.26 -32.60
C THR A 350 42.82 17.57 -31.17
N TYR A 351 41.96 17.14 -30.21
CA TYR A 351 42.47 16.90 -28.88
C TYR A 351 43.36 15.66 -28.97
N ASN A 352 44.69 15.90 -28.89
CA ASN A 352 45.66 14.85 -28.65
C ASN A 352 45.32 14.16 -27.32
N ILE A 353 44.46 13.16 -27.38
CA ILE A 353 44.33 12.19 -26.30
C ILE A 353 45.58 11.32 -26.37
N LEU A 354 46.49 11.58 -25.45
CA LEU A 354 47.58 10.67 -25.10
C LEU A 354 46.95 9.27 -24.95
N THR A 355 47.36 8.38 -25.84
CA THR A 355 47.02 6.97 -25.79
C THR A 355 47.59 6.34 -24.54
N ALA A 356 46.90 6.46 -23.43
CA ALA A 356 47.00 5.47 -22.38
C ALA A 356 46.24 4.24 -22.90
N THR A 357 46.93 3.19 -23.22
CA THR A 357 46.40 1.87 -23.50
C THR A 357 45.80 1.32 -22.22
N GLU A 358 44.62 1.84 -21.84
CA GLU A 358 43.74 1.12 -20.93
C GLU A 358 43.15 -0.04 -21.72
N LYS A 359 43.52 -1.26 -21.32
CA LYS A 359 42.80 -2.48 -21.70
C LYS A 359 41.35 -2.22 -21.37
N THR A 360 40.51 -2.01 -22.40
CA THR A 360 39.05 -2.03 -22.26
C THR A 360 38.67 -3.32 -21.54
N PRO A 361 37.98 -3.26 -20.37
CA PRO A 361 37.52 -4.47 -19.75
C PRO A 361 36.58 -5.15 -20.73
N GLU A 362 36.83 -6.42 -21.03
CA GLU A 362 35.94 -7.26 -21.85
C GLU A 362 34.51 -7.10 -21.32
N LYS A 363 33.59 -6.61 -22.19
CA LYS A 363 32.16 -6.61 -21.87
C LYS A 363 31.76 -8.05 -21.59
N LYS A 364 31.57 -8.41 -20.32
CA LYS A 364 31.10 -9.75 -19.94
C LYS A 364 29.82 -10.03 -20.70
N LYS A 365 29.75 -11.17 -21.39
CA LYS A 365 28.55 -11.60 -22.11
C LYS A 365 27.47 -11.93 -21.09
N CYS A 366 26.19 -11.69 -21.47
CA CYS A 366 25.03 -12.06 -20.65
C CYS A 366 25.11 -13.52 -20.21
N PRO A 367 24.81 -13.86 -18.94
CA PRO A 367 24.77 -15.23 -18.48
C PRO A 367 23.82 -16.10 -19.31
N LEU A 368 24.17 -17.35 -19.51
CA LEU A 368 23.30 -18.34 -20.20
C LEU A 368 21.93 -18.42 -19.51
N ASN A 369 20.87 -18.49 -20.29
CA ASN A 369 19.47 -18.53 -19.86
C ASN A 369 18.95 -17.26 -19.19
N CYS A 370 19.73 -16.18 -19.13
CA CYS A 370 19.28 -14.87 -18.66
C CYS A 370 19.03 -13.94 -19.83
N ASN A 371 18.26 -12.90 -19.58
CA ASN A 371 18.04 -11.78 -20.49
C ASN A 371 18.71 -10.53 -19.89
N CYS A 372 19.76 -10.05 -20.57
CA CYS A 372 20.47 -8.83 -20.16
C CYS A 372 20.02 -7.67 -21.01
N LYS A 373 19.37 -6.72 -20.36
CA LYS A 373 18.92 -5.48 -20.96
C LYS A 373 19.99 -4.42 -20.70
N SER A 374 20.92 -4.26 -21.64
CA SER A 374 22.07 -3.36 -21.48
C SER A 374 21.65 -1.92 -21.26
N ASP A 375 20.54 -1.51 -21.85
CA ASP A 375 20.06 -0.13 -21.87
C ASP A 375 19.54 0.31 -20.48
N VAL A 376 18.86 -0.58 -19.75
CA VAL A 376 18.41 -0.34 -18.36
C VAL A 376 19.34 -0.96 -17.33
N LYS A 377 20.38 -1.66 -17.77
CA LYS A 377 21.32 -2.36 -16.88
C LYS A 377 20.65 -3.38 -15.97
N HIS A 378 19.64 -4.05 -16.49
CA HIS A 378 18.91 -5.13 -15.81
C HIS A 378 19.28 -6.49 -16.35
N VAL A 379 19.37 -7.47 -15.44
CA VAL A 379 19.50 -8.87 -15.79
C VAL A 379 18.34 -9.65 -15.19
N THR A 380 17.55 -10.28 -16.05
CA THR A 380 16.40 -11.10 -15.64
C THR A 380 16.68 -12.56 -15.97
N CYS A 381 16.74 -13.39 -14.94
CA CYS A 381 16.89 -14.84 -15.02
C CYS A 381 15.71 -15.55 -14.33
N ASP A 382 14.57 -14.88 -14.26
CA ASP A 382 13.37 -15.34 -13.56
C ASP A 382 12.80 -16.62 -14.18
N ASN A 383 12.43 -17.60 -13.33
CA ASN A 383 11.78 -18.85 -13.71
C ASN A 383 12.54 -19.64 -14.80
N LYS A 384 13.86 -19.74 -14.67
CA LYS A 384 14.75 -20.44 -15.62
C LYS A 384 15.20 -21.83 -15.14
N LEU A 385 14.62 -22.30 -14.02
CA LEU A 385 14.98 -23.57 -13.36
C LEU A 385 16.47 -23.67 -13.02
N LEU A 386 17.11 -22.54 -12.76
CA LEU A 386 18.51 -22.46 -12.39
C LEU A 386 18.72 -23.11 -11.02
N ARG A 387 19.84 -23.83 -10.89
CA ARG A 387 20.26 -24.46 -9.62
C ARG A 387 21.48 -23.78 -9.00
N GLN A 388 22.13 -22.90 -9.75
CA GLN A 388 23.29 -22.13 -9.32
C GLN A 388 23.19 -20.70 -9.83
N ILE A 389 23.76 -19.75 -9.10
CA ILE A 389 23.81 -18.35 -9.51
C ILE A 389 24.63 -18.26 -10.81
N PRO A 390 24.07 -17.72 -11.90
CA PRO A 390 24.79 -17.55 -13.15
C PRO A 390 26.03 -16.68 -12.95
N GLN A 391 27.08 -16.94 -13.71
CA GLN A 391 28.29 -16.15 -13.72
C GLN A 391 28.34 -15.26 -14.97
N GLY A 392 29.06 -14.14 -14.90
CA GLY A 392 29.26 -13.27 -16.06
C GLY A 392 28.22 -12.19 -16.24
N PHE A 393 27.54 -11.75 -15.18
CA PHE A 393 26.68 -10.56 -15.23
C PHE A 393 27.44 -9.35 -15.77
N PRO A 394 26.81 -8.50 -16.61
CA PRO A 394 27.40 -7.22 -17.01
C PRO A 394 27.77 -6.36 -15.80
N ILE A 395 28.95 -5.73 -15.83
CA ILE A 395 29.51 -5.03 -14.67
C ILE A 395 28.71 -3.78 -14.25
N ASP A 396 27.96 -3.23 -15.18
CA ASP A 396 27.11 -2.05 -15.01
C ASP A 396 25.65 -2.37 -14.60
N THR A 397 25.36 -3.66 -14.31
CA THR A 397 24.03 -4.10 -13.88
C THR A 397 23.58 -3.39 -12.61
N ILE A 398 22.35 -2.85 -12.62
CA ILE A 398 21.70 -2.16 -11.49
C ILE A 398 20.66 -3.05 -10.79
N LEU A 399 19.97 -3.91 -11.54
CA LEU A 399 18.98 -4.83 -11.00
C LEU A 399 19.25 -6.25 -11.52
N ILE A 400 19.23 -7.22 -10.57
CA ILE A 400 19.29 -8.66 -10.88
C ILE A 400 18.00 -9.32 -10.38
N ASP A 401 17.28 -9.93 -11.30
CA ASP A 401 16.07 -10.71 -11.00
C ASP A 401 16.33 -12.20 -11.21
N LEU A 402 16.36 -12.93 -10.11
CA LEU A 402 16.61 -14.37 -10.04
C LEU A 402 15.43 -15.16 -9.46
N ARG A 403 14.26 -14.54 -9.38
CA ARG A 403 13.08 -15.17 -8.75
C ARG A 403 12.69 -16.50 -9.38
N ARG A 404 12.01 -17.35 -8.59
CA ARG A 404 11.41 -18.63 -9.05
C ARG A 404 12.42 -19.59 -9.70
N ASN A 405 13.61 -19.66 -9.10
CA ASN A 405 14.62 -20.65 -9.43
C ASN A 405 14.77 -21.68 -8.29
N LYS A 406 15.79 -22.53 -8.31
CA LYS A 406 16.00 -23.59 -7.31
C LYS A 406 17.46 -23.59 -6.85
N PHE A 407 17.84 -22.58 -6.08
CA PHE A 407 19.26 -22.41 -5.74
C PHE A 407 19.74 -23.26 -4.57
N ASP A 408 18.87 -23.63 -3.63
CA ASP A 408 19.19 -24.32 -2.36
C ASP A 408 20.22 -23.55 -1.50
N VAL A 409 21.40 -23.26 -2.05
CA VAL A 409 22.48 -22.50 -1.37
C VAL A 409 22.94 -21.34 -2.24
N ILE A 410 23.15 -20.16 -1.64
CA ILE A 410 23.85 -19.04 -2.28
C ILE A 410 25.30 -19.03 -1.81
N PRO A 411 26.27 -19.37 -2.68
CA PRO A 411 27.68 -19.47 -2.30
C PRO A 411 28.33 -18.12 -2.01
N LYS A 412 29.44 -18.16 -1.28
CA LYS A 412 30.32 -17.00 -1.07
C LYS A 412 30.75 -16.39 -2.41
N GLY A 413 30.64 -15.05 -2.50
CA GLY A 413 31.12 -14.32 -3.65
C GLY A 413 30.32 -14.51 -4.93
N SER A 414 29.07 -15.00 -4.86
CA SER A 414 28.19 -15.18 -6.02
C SER A 414 28.03 -13.91 -6.86
N PHE A 415 28.27 -12.73 -6.27
CA PHE A 415 28.04 -11.41 -6.87
C PHE A 415 29.27 -10.49 -6.78
N LEU A 416 30.50 -11.03 -6.81
CA LEU A 416 31.76 -10.31 -6.53
C LEU A 416 31.95 -9.01 -7.34
N ASP A 417 31.59 -9.01 -8.62
CA ASP A 417 31.79 -7.86 -9.52
C ASP A 417 30.58 -6.94 -9.63
N MET A 418 29.53 -7.16 -8.82
CA MET A 418 28.22 -6.49 -8.94
C MET A 418 28.13 -5.21 -8.11
N LYS A 419 29.11 -4.33 -8.25
CA LYS A 419 29.22 -3.08 -7.45
C LYS A 419 28.08 -2.09 -7.68
N ASN A 420 27.44 -2.13 -8.86
CA ASN A 420 26.42 -1.18 -9.25
C ASN A 420 24.99 -1.66 -8.96
N VAL A 421 24.83 -2.91 -8.53
CA VAL A 421 23.51 -3.46 -8.26
C VAL A 421 22.89 -2.76 -7.04
N VAL A 422 21.70 -2.23 -7.25
CA VAL A 422 20.86 -1.54 -6.25
C VAL A 422 19.78 -2.46 -5.73
N SER A 423 19.24 -3.34 -6.58
CA SER A 423 18.15 -4.26 -6.22
C SER A 423 18.44 -5.69 -6.66
N LEU A 424 18.28 -6.64 -5.72
CA LEU A 424 18.46 -8.08 -5.96
C LEU A 424 17.21 -8.85 -5.52
N HIS A 425 16.63 -9.59 -6.45
CA HIS A 425 15.42 -10.37 -6.27
C HIS A 425 15.72 -11.88 -6.27
N LEU A 426 15.47 -12.53 -5.13
CA LEU A 426 15.69 -13.95 -4.87
C LEU A 426 14.46 -14.64 -4.24
N GLN A 427 13.25 -14.09 -4.44
CA GLN A 427 12.02 -14.67 -3.88
C GLN A 427 11.67 -16.00 -4.58
N HIS A 428 11.04 -16.92 -3.84
CA HIS A 428 10.58 -18.22 -4.37
C HIS A 428 11.70 -19.04 -5.02
N CYS A 429 12.87 -19.11 -4.38
CA CYS A 429 14.06 -19.78 -4.93
C CYS A 429 14.46 -21.05 -4.19
N ASP A 430 13.64 -21.55 -3.28
CA ASP A 430 13.91 -22.73 -2.42
C ASP A 430 15.22 -22.61 -1.61
N ILE A 431 15.72 -21.39 -1.37
CA ILE A 431 16.99 -21.12 -0.68
C ILE A 431 16.89 -21.58 0.78
N ARG A 432 17.83 -22.42 1.21
CA ARG A 432 17.98 -22.89 2.60
C ARG A 432 19.14 -22.24 3.30
N GLU A 433 20.21 -21.95 2.55
CA GLU A 433 21.45 -21.42 3.12
C GLU A 433 22.01 -20.26 2.30
N LEU A 434 22.47 -19.23 3.01
CA LEU A 434 23.29 -18.15 2.47
C LEU A 434 24.67 -18.26 3.10
N GLN A 435 25.72 -18.50 2.32
CA GLN A 435 27.08 -18.64 2.83
C GLN A 435 27.67 -17.30 3.26
N PRO A 436 28.60 -17.27 4.22
CA PRO A 436 29.33 -16.06 4.61
C PRO A 436 29.92 -15.34 3.38
N GLY A 437 29.62 -14.04 3.24
CA GLY A 437 30.05 -13.25 2.08
C GLY A 437 29.28 -13.56 0.80
N ALA A 438 28.07 -14.09 0.84
CA ALA A 438 27.22 -14.34 -0.34
C ALA A 438 27.04 -13.08 -1.18
N PHE A 439 26.86 -11.92 -0.54
CA PHE A 439 26.67 -10.61 -1.18
C PHE A 439 27.96 -9.77 -1.29
N LEU A 440 29.10 -10.41 -1.15
CA LEU A 440 30.38 -9.72 -1.29
C LEU A 440 30.52 -9.08 -2.67
N GLY A 441 30.88 -7.79 -2.69
CA GLY A 441 30.98 -7.01 -3.95
C GLY A 441 29.79 -6.11 -4.24
N MET A 442 28.63 -6.30 -3.59
CA MET A 442 27.40 -5.53 -3.82
C MET A 442 27.34 -4.23 -3.01
N LYS A 443 28.32 -3.34 -3.22
CA LYS A 443 28.49 -2.11 -2.40
C LYS A 443 27.35 -1.10 -2.47
N ASN A 444 26.54 -1.15 -3.52
CA ASN A 444 25.42 -0.24 -3.74
C ASN A 444 24.04 -0.89 -3.54
N LEU A 445 24.00 -2.13 -3.02
CA LEU A 445 22.74 -2.83 -2.78
C LEU A 445 21.92 -2.10 -1.71
N VAL A 446 20.70 -1.71 -2.08
CA VAL A 446 19.72 -1.01 -1.21
C VAL A 446 18.55 -1.92 -0.89
N TYR A 447 18.08 -2.70 -1.87
CA TYR A 447 16.91 -3.59 -1.73
C TYR A 447 17.33 -5.05 -1.95
N LEU A 448 17.05 -5.90 -0.93
CA LEU A 448 17.28 -7.35 -1.02
C LEU A 448 16.01 -8.11 -0.66
N TYR A 449 15.50 -8.86 -1.64
CA TYR A 449 14.29 -9.65 -1.52
C TYR A 449 14.62 -11.13 -1.42
N LEU A 450 14.37 -11.73 -0.25
CA LEU A 450 14.57 -13.14 0.08
C LEU A 450 13.27 -13.80 0.57
N SER A 451 12.12 -13.16 0.34
CA SER A 451 10.80 -13.66 0.76
C SER A 451 10.48 -15.02 0.14
N ASN A 452 9.65 -15.82 0.82
CA ASN A 452 9.17 -17.11 0.31
C ASN A 452 10.31 -18.07 -0.04
N ASN A 453 11.24 -18.28 0.88
CA ASN A 453 12.33 -19.24 0.81
C ASN A 453 12.27 -20.21 2.02
N GLN A 454 13.31 -20.99 2.24
CA GLN A 454 13.39 -21.97 3.32
C GLN A 454 14.53 -21.66 4.31
N ILE A 455 14.95 -20.38 4.39
CA ILE A 455 16.07 -19.93 5.21
C ILE A 455 15.67 -20.02 6.68
N SER A 456 16.49 -20.69 7.50
CA SER A 456 16.23 -20.88 8.93
C SER A 456 17.18 -20.11 9.83
N ASP A 457 18.37 -19.77 9.35
CA ASP A 457 19.39 -19.01 10.07
C ASP A 457 20.30 -18.25 9.10
N LEU A 458 21.01 -17.24 9.60
CA LEU A 458 21.99 -16.45 8.86
C LEU A 458 23.26 -16.31 9.69
N ASN A 459 24.40 -16.64 9.06
CA ASN A 459 25.69 -16.27 9.61
C ASN A 459 25.86 -14.74 9.61
N SER A 460 26.60 -14.21 10.57
CA SER A 460 26.85 -12.76 10.69
C SER A 460 27.38 -12.16 9.41
N ASP A 461 28.30 -12.86 8.74
CA ASP A 461 29.08 -12.36 7.62
C ASP A 461 28.40 -12.51 6.26
N VAL A 462 27.15 -12.99 6.21
CA VAL A 462 26.37 -13.14 4.97
C VAL A 462 26.29 -11.81 4.22
N PHE A 463 26.05 -10.70 4.94
CA PHE A 463 25.89 -9.36 4.35
C PHE A 463 27.21 -8.57 4.23
N GLN A 464 28.34 -9.22 4.41
CA GLN A 464 29.64 -8.57 4.19
C GLN A 464 29.71 -8.01 2.76
N GLY A 465 29.94 -6.69 2.65
CA GLY A 465 30.01 -5.98 1.36
C GLY A 465 28.71 -5.30 0.93
N ALA A 466 27.56 -5.53 1.59
CA ALA A 466 26.29 -4.88 1.32
C ALA A 466 25.95 -3.76 2.33
N SER A 467 26.91 -2.89 2.65
CA SER A 467 26.78 -1.88 3.73
C SER A 467 25.75 -0.78 3.47
N LYS A 468 25.25 -0.64 2.24
CA LYS A 468 24.19 0.32 1.87
C LYS A 468 22.80 -0.27 1.92
N LEU A 469 22.63 -1.54 2.38
CA LEU A 469 21.33 -2.18 2.43
C LEU A 469 20.40 -1.43 3.40
N GLU A 470 19.25 -0.99 2.90
CA GLU A 470 18.21 -0.26 3.64
C GLU A 470 16.93 -1.08 3.83
N TYR A 471 16.60 -1.93 2.87
CA TYR A 471 15.36 -2.71 2.87
C TYR A 471 15.66 -4.20 2.71
N LEU A 472 15.35 -4.99 3.73
CA LEU A 472 15.58 -6.44 3.76
C LEU A 472 14.26 -7.19 3.98
N PHE A 473 13.90 -8.04 3.02
CA PHE A 473 12.69 -8.84 3.02
C PHE A 473 13.03 -10.32 3.26
N LEU A 474 12.70 -10.81 4.45
CA LEU A 474 12.91 -12.20 4.92
C LEU A 474 11.59 -12.86 5.33
N ASP A 475 10.46 -12.29 4.95
CA ASP A 475 9.13 -12.80 5.26
C ASP A 475 8.89 -14.16 4.60
N HIS A 476 7.99 -14.97 5.18
CA HIS A 476 7.67 -16.32 4.68
C HIS A 476 8.92 -17.21 4.52
N ASN A 477 9.72 -17.30 5.59
CA ASN A 477 10.87 -18.18 5.71
C ASN A 477 10.75 -19.06 6.97
N ASN A 478 11.83 -19.73 7.38
CA ASN A 478 11.81 -20.68 8.50
C ASN A 478 12.59 -20.17 9.74
N PHE A 479 12.76 -18.86 9.89
CA PHE A 479 13.53 -18.30 11.00
C PHE A 479 12.85 -18.60 12.34
N VAL A 480 13.62 -19.16 13.30
CA VAL A 480 13.18 -19.40 14.68
C VAL A 480 13.66 -18.30 15.65
N LYS A 481 14.58 -17.45 15.21
CA LYS A 481 15.12 -16.28 15.92
C LYS A 481 15.44 -15.17 14.92
N VAL A 482 15.45 -13.92 15.36
CA VAL A 482 16.00 -12.82 14.56
C VAL A 482 17.52 -12.97 14.50
N PRO A 483 18.14 -13.01 13.30
CA PRO A 483 19.57 -13.15 13.14
C PRO A 483 20.29 -11.82 13.48
N LYS A 484 20.33 -11.46 14.74
CA LYS A 484 20.77 -10.15 15.25
C LYS A 484 22.21 -9.78 14.88
N GLU A 485 23.06 -10.78 14.71
CA GLU A 485 24.47 -10.61 14.37
C GLU A 485 24.66 -9.96 12.98
N MET A 486 23.65 -10.03 12.11
CA MET A 486 23.66 -9.41 10.79
C MET A 486 23.74 -7.87 10.84
N PHE A 487 23.19 -7.24 11.88
CA PHE A 487 23.10 -5.78 11.97
C PHE A 487 24.48 -5.09 12.00
N VAL A 488 25.54 -5.79 12.43
CA VAL A 488 26.92 -5.28 12.39
C VAL A 488 27.36 -4.93 10.95
N PHE A 489 26.86 -5.69 9.96
CA PHE A 489 27.14 -5.48 8.55
C PHE A 489 26.10 -4.62 7.83
N LEU A 490 25.01 -4.24 8.50
CA LEU A 490 23.88 -3.50 7.95
C LEU A 490 23.67 -2.14 8.67
N PRO A 491 24.67 -1.24 8.69
CA PRO A 491 24.59 0.02 9.45
C PRO A 491 23.56 1.02 8.91
N ASN A 492 22.98 0.75 7.75
CA ASN A 492 22.00 1.63 7.09
C ASN A 492 20.59 1.02 7.00
N ILE A 493 20.35 -0.11 7.63
CA ILE A 493 19.05 -0.80 7.55
C ILE A 493 17.93 0.10 8.12
N LEU A 494 16.88 0.34 7.31
CA LEU A 494 15.71 1.14 7.65
C LEU A 494 14.47 0.27 7.87
N SER A 495 14.32 -0.80 7.10
CA SER A 495 13.15 -1.69 7.14
C SER A 495 13.57 -3.15 7.14
N LEU A 496 13.01 -3.91 8.09
CA LEU A 496 13.19 -5.35 8.19
C LEU A 496 11.83 -6.04 8.21
N HIS A 497 11.59 -6.88 7.21
CA HIS A 497 10.40 -7.71 7.05
C HIS A 497 10.72 -9.15 7.40
N MET A 498 10.11 -9.66 8.47
CA MET A 498 10.23 -11.05 8.94
C MET A 498 8.86 -11.64 9.29
N GLU A 499 7.80 -11.16 8.64
CA GLU A 499 6.45 -11.70 8.83
C GLU A 499 6.38 -13.18 8.44
N HIS A 500 5.45 -13.90 9.05
CA HIS A 500 5.18 -15.31 8.71
C HIS A 500 6.44 -16.21 8.76
N ASN A 501 7.20 -16.08 9.83
CA ASN A 501 8.29 -16.96 10.22
C ASN A 501 7.91 -17.76 11.48
N SER A 502 8.88 -18.40 12.10
CA SER A 502 8.70 -19.19 13.33
C SER A 502 9.43 -18.59 14.54
N VAL A 503 9.68 -17.28 14.54
CA VAL A 503 10.43 -16.60 15.61
C VAL A 503 9.71 -16.77 16.94
N THR A 504 10.42 -17.26 17.97
CA THR A 504 9.84 -17.57 19.29
C THR A 504 10.13 -16.52 20.36
N SER A 505 11.25 -15.82 20.23
CA SER A 505 11.65 -14.81 21.21
C SER A 505 12.46 -13.68 20.59
N LEU A 506 12.38 -12.49 21.20
CA LEU A 506 13.20 -11.34 20.81
C LEU A 506 14.27 -11.08 21.87
N SER A 507 15.52 -10.99 21.41
CA SER A 507 16.68 -10.65 22.21
C SER A 507 17.32 -9.34 21.72
N ASP A 508 18.43 -8.92 22.33
CA ASP A 508 19.12 -7.67 21.99
C ASP A 508 19.50 -7.63 20.49
N MET A 509 19.08 -6.57 19.79
CA MET A 509 19.33 -6.31 18.38
C MET A 509 20.31 -5.14 18.22
N THR A 510 21.49 -5.26 18.84
CA THR A 510 22.58 -4.28 18.75
C THR A 510 23.01 -4.11 17.28
N GLY A 511 23.22 -2.86 16.86
CA GLY A 511 23.56 -2.51 15.47
C GLY A 511 22.38 -2.07 14.61
N ALA A 512 21.15 -2.16 15.12
CA ALA A 512 19.94 -1.75 14.42
C ALA A 512 19.48 -0.31 14.77
N GLU A 513 20.43 0.61 15.02
CA GLU A 513 20.11 1.96 15.52
C GLU A 513 19.30 2.81 14.53
N LYS A 514 19.46 2.58 13.21
CA LYS A 514 18.74 3.30 12.18
C LYS A 514 17.41 2.67 11.77
N LEU A 515 17.11 1.46 12.29
CA LEU A 515 15.87 0.76 11.90
C LEU A 515 14.65 1.59 12.30
N ARG A 516 13.80 1.89 11.32
CA ARG A 516 12.56 2.65 11.49
C ARG A 516 11.33 1.75 11.50
N TRP A 517 11.35 0.66 10.76
CA TRP A 517 10.21 -0.23 10.60
C TRP A 517 10.61 -1.69 10.81
N LEU A 518 9.96 -2.34 11.78
CA LEU A 518 10.18 -3.75 12.11
C LEU A 518 8.85 -4.52 12.06
N TYR A 519 8.77 -5.45 11.11
CA TYR A 519 7.60 -6.25 10.85
C TYR A 519 7.84 -7.70 11.29
N LEU A 520 7.08 -8.16 12.29
CA LEU A 520 7.18 -9.49 12.90
C LEU A 520 5.80 -10.16 13.04
N THR A 521 4.82 -9.70 12.28
CA THR A 521 3.45 -10.25 12.27
C THR A 521 3.46 -11.74 11.89
N GLY A 522 2.58 -12.56 12.49
CA GLY A 522 2.41 -13.95 12.09
C GLY A 522 3.58 -14.86 12.50
N ASN A 523 4.21 -14.60 13.64
CA ASN A 523 5.27 -15.41 14.20
C ASN A 523 4.80 -16.20 15.45
N ASN A 524 5.73 -16.81 16.16
CA ASN A 524 5.47 -17.56 17.38
C ASN A 524 6.03 -16.88 18.65
N ILE A 525 6.19 -15.54 18.61
CA ILE A 525 6.87 -14.80 19.68
C ILE A 525 6.05 -14.85 20.96
N ASN A 526 6.61 -15.49 21.98
CA ASN A 526 6.02 -15.61 23.31
C ASN A 526 6.76 -14.80 24.38
N SER A 527 7.98 -14.34 24.09
CA SER A 527 8.80 -13.57 25.02
C SER A 527 9.64 -12.50 24.33
N VAL A 528 9.75 -11.33 24.97
CA VAL A 528 10.58 -10.21 24.53
C VAL A 528 11.49 -9.80 25.69
N ARG A 529 12.79 -9.94 25.53
CA ARG A 529 13.76 -9.57 26.58
C ARG A 529 13.74 -8.04 26.80
N PRO A 530 13.96 -7.58 28.05
CA PRO A 530 14.00 -6.14 28.36
C PRO A 530 15.01 -5.33 27.54
N SER A 531 16.08 -5.97 27.06
CA SER A 531 17.11 -5.34 26.22
C SER A 531 16.84 -5.41 24.73
N ALA A 532 15.76 -6.09 24.28
CA ALA A 532 15.53 -6.41 22.88
C ALA A 532 15.62 -5.19 21.95
N PHE A 533 15.08 -4.07 22.37
CA PHE A 533 15.02 -2.85 21.56
C PHE A 533 15.90 -1.70 22.08
N ARG A 534 16.86 -1.99 22.99
CA ARG A 534 17.64 -0.96 23.71
C ARG A 534 18.28 0.09 22.80
N ASN A 535 18.76 -0.32 21.62
CA ASN A 535 19.52 0.52 20.70
C ASN A 535 18.70 1.00 19.49
N MET A 536 17.43 0.63 19.41
CA MET A 536 16.56 0.98 18.26
C MET A 536 15.93 2.37 18.42
N LYS A 537 16.76 3.40 18.57
CA LYS A 537 16.28 4.76 18.87
C LYS A 537 15.47 5.41 17.77
N SER A 538 15.61 4.94 16.53
CA SER A 538 14.89 5.45 15.36
C SER A 538 13.60 4.69 15.04
N LEU A 539 13.24 3.63 15.79
CA LEU A 539 12.12 2.78 15.47
C LEU A 539 10.80 3.54 15.63
N GLU A 540 10.05 3.63 14.54
CA GLU A 540 8.76 4.32 14.40
C GLU A 540 7.57 3.35 14.39
N LYS A 541 7.73 2.17 13.74
CA LYS A 541 6.67 1.16 13.62
C LYS A 541 7.17 -0.19 14.10
N LEU A 542 6.40 -0.81 14.99
CA LEU A 542 6.67 -2.15 15.53
C LEU A 542 5.39 -3.00 15.41
N TYR A 543 5.43 -4.02 14.54
CA TYR A 543 4.30 -4.91 14.28
C TYR A 543 4.56 -6.29 14.88
N LEU A 544 3.82 -6.62 15.92
CA LEU A 544 3.87 -7.87 16.65
C LEU A 544 2.51 -8.60 16.64
N ASP A 545 1.63 -8.24 15.70
CA ASP A 545 0.32 -8.88 15.55
C ASP A 545 0.47 -10.38 15.28
N ASP A 546 -0.57 -11.14 15.63
CA ASP A 546 -0.64 -12.57 15.36
C ASP A 546 0.60 -13.35 15.87
N ASN A 547 0.90 -13.16 17.15
CA ASN A 547 1.98 -13.80 17.88
C ASN A 547 1.45 -14.53 19.13
N ARG A 548 2.33 -14.94 20.03
CA ARG A 548 1.98 -15.70 21.25
C ARG A 548 2.32 -14.96 22.55
N LEU A 549 2.38 -13.63 22.50
CA LEU A 549 2.62 -12.80 23.67
C LEU A 549 1.46 -12.95 24.66
N ASN A 550 1.75 -13.23 25.93
CA ASN A 550 0.77 -13.29 27.02
C ASN A 550 0.69 -11.99 27.84
N GLU A 551 1.63 -11.08 27.64
CA GLU A 551 1.68 -9.77 28.27
C GLU A 551 2.29 -8.70 27.36
N VAL A 552 2.02 -7.43 27.63
CA VAL A 552 2.65 -6.30 26.93
C VAL A 552 4.13 -6.25 27.35
N PRO A 553 5.09 -6.21 26.40
CA PRO A 553 6.52 -6.21 26.71
C PRO A 553 7.04 -4.84 27.20
N SER A 554 6.42 -4.29 28.23
CA SER A 554 6.63 -2.91 28.72
C SER A 554 8.08 -2.56 29.01
N HIS A 555 8.85 -3.53 29.54
CA HIS A 555 10.27 -3.30 29.86
C HIS A 555 11.13 -3.14 28.59
N ALA A 556 10.82 -3.87 27.54
CA ALA A 556 11.54 -3.77 26.26
C ALA A 556 11.20 -2.44 25.54
N LEU A 557 9.97 -1.96 25.67
CA LEU A 557 9.52 -0.71 25.02
C LEU A 557 10.29 0.54 25.50
N LYS A 558 11.02 0.48 26.64
CA LYS A 558 11.86 1.60 27.11
C LYS A 558 12.94 2.05 26.14
N GLY A 559 13.34 1.18 25.20
CA GLY A 559 14.35 1.47 24.20
C GLY A 559 13.86 2.28 22.99
N LEU A 560 12.57 2.62 22.91
CA LEU A 560 11.89 3.09 21.69
C LEU A 560 11.31 4.51 21.83
N PRO A 561 12.15 5.57 21.87
CA PRO A 561 11.67 6.94 22.11
C PRO A 561 10.88 7.53 20.94
N MET A 562 11.00 6.97 19.73
CA MET A 562 10.37 7.48 18.49
C MET A 562 9.18 6.61 18.05
N LEU A 563 8.82 5.56 18.80
CA LEU A 563 7.77 4.63 18.39
C LEU A 563 6.41 5.33 18.32
N SER A 564 5.90 5.48 17.11
CA SER A 564 4.62 6.12 16.83
C SER A 564 3.48 5.13 16.60
N GLU A 565 3.79 3.91 16.16
CA GLU A 565 2.80 2.87 15.89
C GLU A 565 3.21 1.53 16.49
N LEU A 566 2.34 0.98 17.34
CA LEU A 566 2.52 -0.33 17.97
C LEU A 566 1.33 -1.23 17.70
N ARG A 567 1.57 -2.40 17.11
CA ARG A 567 0.56 -3.42 16.87
C ARG A 567 0.82 -4.67 17.70
N LEU A 568 -0.18 -5.07 18.48
CA LEU A 568 -0.17 -6.25 19.35
C LEU A 568 -1.41 -7.13 19.16
N SER A 569 -2.22 -6.86 18.15
CA SER A 569 -3.49 -7.56 17.89
C SER A 569 -3.28 -9.07 17.71
N LYS A 570 -4.30 -9.87 17.97
CA LYS A 570 -4.25 -11.34 17.84
C LYS A 570 -3.16 -12.01 18.68
N ASN A 571 -2.76 -11.41 19.81
CA ASN A 571 -1.92 -12.06 20.84
C ASN A 571 -2.79 -12.52 22.00
N PRO A 572 -2.45 -13.60 22.71
CA PRO A 572 -3.26 -14.12 23.83
C PRO A 572 -3.07 -13.30 25.13
N ILE A 573 -2.96 -11.97 25.05
CA ILE A 573 -2.82 -11.07 26.19
C ILE A 573 -4.18 -10.87 26.85
N LYS A 574 -4.39 -11.47 28.03
CA LYS A 574 -5.66 -11.40 28.75
C LYS A 574 -5.78 -10.17 29.65
N ASN A 575 -4.66 -9.61 30.08
CA ASN A 575 -4.64 -8.49 31.04
C ASN A 575 -3.58 -7.46 30.66
N ILE A 576 -3.94 -6.19 30.69
CA ILE A 576 -2.98 -5.08 30.54
C ILE A 576 -2.76 -4.45 31.91
N GLY A 577 -1.51 -4.49 32.38
CA GLY A 577 -1.09 -4.00 33.68
C GLY A 577 -0.95 -2.48 33.76
N ASN A 578 -0.69 -1.96 34.96
CA ASN A 578 -0.45 -0.53 35.17
C ASN A 578 0.82 -0.05 34.44
N GLY A 579 0.73 1.07 33.73
CA GLY A 579 1.85 1.69 33.04
C GLY A 579 2.42 0.87 31.90
N ALA A 580 1.65 -0.05 31.32
CA ALA A 580 2.11 -0.96 30.28
C ALA A 580 2.74 -0.22 29.08
N PHE A 581 2.24 0.95 28.73
CA PHE A 581 2.73 1.76 27.61
C PHE A 581 3.47 3.03 28.06
N LEU A 582 3.69 3.22 29.36
CA LEU A 582 4.35 4.41 29.91
C LEU A 582 5.71 4.72 29.25
N PRO A 583 6.56 3.72 28.94
CA PRO A 583 7.86 3.96 28.32
C PRO A 583 7.82 4.67 26.97
N ILE A 584 6.75 4.51 26.21
CA ILE A 584 6.55 5.06 24.86
C ILE A 584 5.42 6.09 24.80
N SER A 585 4.93 6.52 25.96
CA SER A 585 3.72 7.36 26.06
C SER A 585 3.84 8.71 25.37
N ARG A 586 5.06 9.25 25.20
CA ARG A 586 5.31 10.56 24.59
C ARG A 586 5.35 10.50 23.05
N SER A 587 5.59 9.34 22.46
CA SER A 587 5.75 9.17 21.02
C SER A 587 4.61 8.41 20.36
N LEU A 588 3.94 7.51 21.13
CA LEU A 588 2.92 6.62 20.58
C LEU A 588 1.68 7.39 20.13
N GLN A 589 1.31 7.21 18.87
CA GLN A 589 0.13 7.82 18.24
C GLN A 589 -0.93 6.78 17.87
N HIS A 590 -0.53 5.56 17.50
CA HIS A 590 -1.42 4.52 17.03
C HIS A 590 -1.19 3.22 17.79
N LEU A 591 -2.23 2.70 18.45
CA LEU A 591 -2.16 1.48 19.26
C LEU A 591 -3.27 0.50 18.87
N TYR A 592 -2.85 -0.74 18.51
CA TYR A 592 -3.75 -1.81 18.06
C TYR A 592 -3.70 -2.97 19.06
N LEU A 593 -4.85 -3.28 19.67
CA LEU A 593 -5.04 -4.28 20.72
C LEU A 593 -6.29 -5.14 20.45
N ASN A 594 -6.67 -5.31 19.20
CA ASN A 594 -7.88 -6.05 18.83
C ASN A 594 -7.66 -7.56 18.77
N ASP A 595 -8.74 -8.34 18.91
CA ASP A 595 -8.73 -9.80 18.77
C ASP A 595 -7.79 -10.55 19.75
N MET A 596 -7.57 -10.01 20.95
CA MET A 596 -6.60 -10.57 21.91
C MET A 596 -7.27 -11.50 22.95
N GLY A 597 -8.60 -11.49 23.02
CA GLY A 597 -9.33 -12.14 24.13
C GLY A 597 -9.12 -11.44 25.47
N LEU A 598 -8.84 -10.13 25.45
CA LEU A 598 -8.52 -9.28 26.60
C LEU A 598 -9.69 -9.24 27.58
N LEU A 599 -9.44 -9.57 28.84
CA LEU A 599 -10.43 -9.61 29.93
C LEU A 599 -10.40 -8.37 30.80
N LYS A 600 -9.22 -7.80 31.01
CA LYS A 600 -9.04 -6.70 31.97
C LYS A 600 -7.98 -5.71 31.53
N VAL A 601 -8.30 -4.43 31.66
CA VAL A 601 -7.36 -3.32 31.53
C VAL A 601 -7.28 -2.59 32.87
N SER A 602 -6.09 -2.49 33.44
CA SER A 602 -5.87 -1.84 34.75
C SER A 602 -6.15 -0.35 34.69
N ASN A 603 -6.57 0.26 35.80
CA ASN A 603 -6.94 1.69 35.88
C ASN A 603 -5.81 2.66 35.44
N ARG A 604 -4.56 2.24 35.52
CA ARG A 604 -3.38 3.02 35.11
C ARG A 604 -2.66 2.41 33.90
N ALA A 605 -3.31 1.53 33.12
CA ALA A 605 -2.71 0.88 31.97
C ALA A 605 -2.23 1.89 30.92
N PHE A 606 -3.03 2.91 30.66
CA PHE A 606 -2.80 3.92 29.63
C PHE A 606 -2.23 5.24 30.19
N ILE A 607 -1.66 5.22 31.40
CA ILE A 607 -1.09 6.43 31.98
C ILE A 607 -0.01 7.04 31.08
N GLY A 608 -0.12 8.36 30.84
CA GLY A 608 0.82 9.11 30.01
C GLY A 608 0.53 9.11 28.52
N LEU A 609 -0.33 8.24 27.99
CA LEU A 609 -0.69 8.22 26.56
C LEU A 609 -1.57 9.41 26.14
N GLY A 610 -2.32 9.96 27.06
CA GLY A 610 -3.47 10.83 26.84
C GLY A 610 -3.41 11.85 25.70
N PRO A 611 -2.47 12.82 25.68
CA PRO A 611 -2.50 13.87 24.67
C PRO A 611 -1.90 13.46 23.33
N HIS A 612 -1.12 12.38 23.26
CA HIS A 612 -0.35 12.01 22.10
C HIS A 612 -1.02 10.94 21.23
N ILE A 613 -1.85 10.10 21.86
CA ILE A 613 -2.54 9.00 21.16
C ILE A 613 -3.63 9.54 20.24
N LYS A 614 -3.59 9.15 18.96
CA LYS A 614 -4.56 9.51 17.93
C LYS A 614 -5.54 8.38 17.63
N SER A 615 -5.05 7.14 17.65
CA SER A 615 -5.86 5.97 17.30
C SER A 615 -5.69 4.85 18.31
N LEU A 616 -6.83 4.31 18.79
CA LEU A 616 -6.87 3.21 19.74
C LEU A 616 -7.90 2.16 19.28
N PHE A 617 -7.42 0.95 18.96
CA PHE A 617 -8.22 -0.17 18.50
C PHE A 617 -8.20 -1.28 19.55
N ILE A 618 -9.35 -1.58 20.17
CA ILE A 618 -9.52 -2.61 21.23
C ILE A 618 -10.76 -3.48 20.93
N GLU A 619 -11.20 -3.52 19.69
CA GLU A 619 -12.38 -4.31 19.31
C GLU A 619 -12.14 -5.82 19.43
N ASN A 620 -13.22 -6.59 19.38
CA ASN A 620 -13.22 -8.06 19.41
C ASN A 620 -12.50 -8.64 20.64
N ASN A 621 -12.72 -8.05 21.82
CA ASN A 621 -12.15 -8.53 23.08
C ASN A 621 -13.27 -8.98 24.05
N LYS A 622 -12.92 -9.31 25.28
CA LYS A 622 -13.84 -9.78 26.32
C LYS A 622 -13.96 -8.78 27.47
N LEU A 623 -13.83 -7.50 27.18
CA LEU A 623 -13.85 -6.43 28.17
C LEU A 623 -15.27 -6.13 28.64
N GLU A 624 -15.53 -6.27 29.94
CA GLU A 624 -16.79 -5.84 30.57
C GLU A 624 -16.73 -4.37 31.02
N VAL A 625 -15.53 -3.88 31.35
CA VAL A 625 -15.27 -2.49 31.80
C VAL A 625 -13.94 -1.98 31.23
N LEU A 626 -13.83 -0.68 31.08
CA LEU A 626 -12.59 0.03 30.75
C LEU A 626 -12.23 1.03 31.86
N PRO A 627 -10.94 1.33 32.04
CA PRO A 627 -10.50 2.36 32.99
C PRO A 627 -10.97 3.75 32.60
N ASP A 628 -10.73 4.74 33.45
CA ASP A 628 -11.00 6.14 33.14
C ASP A 628 -10.11 6.62 31.99
N MET A 629 -10.75 7.06 30.91
CA MET A 629 -10.13 7.47 29.65
C MET A 629 -10.05 9.01 29.48
N LYS A 630 -10.29 9.77 30.55
CA LYS A 630 -10.36 11.27 30.49
C LYS A 630 -9.10 11.92 29.97
N SER A 631 -7.94 11.30 30.13
CA SER A 631 -6.66 11.82 29.65
C SER A 631 -6.51 11.81 28.12
N PHE A 632 -7.36 11.07 27.40
CA PHE A 632 -7.30 10.94 25.94
C PHE A 632 -7.92 12.14 25.22
N SER A 633 -7.27 13.28 25.29
CA SER A 633 -7.76 14.54 24.68
C SER A 633 -7.42 14.67 23.19
N GLY A 634 -6.38 13.98 22.73
CA GLY A 634 -5.91 14.00 21.33
C GLY A 634 -6.48 12.88 20.45
N LEU A 635 -7.40 12.06 20.98
CA LEU A 635 -7.91 10.88 20.29
C LEU A 635 -8.82 11.28 19.11
N GLU A 636 -8.47 10.79 17.92
CA GLU A 636 -9.17 11.01 16.67
C GLU A 636 -10.01 9.79 16.27
N VAL A 637 -9.51 8.60 16.60
CA VAL A 637 -10.16 7.32 16.27
C VAL A 637 -10.12 6.38 17.47
N ILE A 638 -11.26 5.78 17.80
CA ILE A 638 -11.34 4.69 18.78
C ILE A 638 -12.33 3.64 18.34
N ASN A 639 -11.94 2.37 18.40
CA ASN A 639 -12.83 1.24 18.18
C ASN A 639 -12.90 0.35 19.43
N LEU A 640 -14.09 0.26 20.02
CA LEU A 640 -14.40 -0.56 21.20
C LEU A 640 -15.46 -1.62 20.88
N SER A 641 -15.82 -1.83 19.61
CA SER A 641 -16.90 -2.73 19.21
C SER A 641 -16.62 -4.18 19.60
N ASN A 642 -17.68 -4.97 19.68
CA ASN A 642 -17.59 -6.39 19.99
C ASN A 642 -16.86 -6.70 21.33
N ASN A 643 -17.05 -5.85 22.33
CA ASN A 643 -16.72 -6.14 23.73
C ASN A 643 -18.00 -6.32 24.53
N PRO A 644 -18.07 -7.26 25.50
CA PRO A 644 -19.27 -7.51 26.30
C PRO A 644 -19.41 -6.50 27.46
N PHE A 645 -19.50 -5.20 27.15
CA PHE A 645 -19.56 -4.17 28.17
C PHE A 645 -20.77 -4.33 29.09
N ARG A 646 -20.50 -4.23 30.39
CA ARG A 646 -21.48 -4.26 31.45
C ARG A 646 -21.95 -2.84 31.76
N CYS A 647 -23.13 -2.48 31.28
CA CYS A 647 -23.70 -1.14 31.42
C CYS A 647 -24.39 -0.96 32.78
N ASP A 648 -23.60 -1.01 33.86
CA ASP A 648 -23.98 -0.66 35.22
C ASP A 648 -23.15 0.53 35.72
N CYS A 649 -23.23 0.82 37.02
CA CYS A 649 -22.57 1.96 37.62
C CYS A 649 -21.04 2.00 37.41
N HIS A 650 -20.41 0.84 37.22
CA HIS A 650 -18.95 0.74 36.95
C HIS A 650 -18.57 1.29 35.60
N LEU A 651 -19.48 1.32 34.60
CA LEU A 651 -19.22 1.86 33.27
C LEU A 651 -19.57 3.35 33.15
N LYS A 652 -20.08 4.00 34.22
CA LYS A 652 -20.48 5.43 34.20
C LYS A 652 -19.33 6.36 33.78
N HIS A 653 -18.07 6.03 34.10
CA HIS A 653 -16.92 6.80 33.68
C HIS A 653 -16.72 6.76 32.17
N LEU A 654 -16.78 5.57 31.56
CA LEU A 654 -16.68 5.38 30.12
C LEU A 654 -17.81 6.10 29.38
N HIS A 655 -19.05 5.98 29.88
CA HIS A 655 -20.23 6.67 29.32
C HIS A 655 -20.03 8.21 29.30
N ARG A 656 -19.60 8.81 30.44
CA ARG A 656 -19.33 10.25 30.51
C ARG A 656 -18.26 10.69 29.53
N TRP A 657 -17.18 9.92 29.44
CA TRP A 657 -16.07 10.21 28.53
C TRP A 657 -16.51 10.10 27.05
N ILE A 658 -17.21 9.02 26.67
CA ILE A 658 -17.75 8.84 25.32
C ILE A 658 -18.67 10.00 24.91
N ASN A 659 -19.50 10.48 25.84
CA ASN A 659 -20.42 11.61 25.58
C ASN A 659 -19.70 12.95 25.45
N GLY A 660 -18.53 13.11 26.07
CA GLY A 660 -17.67 14.27 25.91
C GLY A 660 -16.83 14.28 24.62
N LEU A 661 -16.80 13.17 23.89
CA LEU A 661 -16.04 13.06 22.64
C LEU A 661 -16.88 13.46 21.42
N ASN A 662 -16.29 14.24 20.53
CA ASN A 662 -16.86 14.53 19.20
C ASN A 662 -16.58 13.43 18.16
N ILE A 663 -16.11 12.26 18.62
CA ILE A 663 -15.80 11.11 17.78
C ILE A 663 -16.77 9.96 18.08
N LYS A 664 -16.94 9.08 17.09
CA LYS A 664 -17.82 7.93 17.21
C LYS A 664 -17.08 6.79 17.93
N VAL A 665 -17.77 6.17 18.89
CA VAL A 665 -17.25 5.05 19.66
C VAL A 665 -18.19 3.85 19.48
N GLY A 666 -17.68 2.74 18.98
CA GLY A 666 -18.44 1.54 18.63
C GLY A 666 -18.84 0.65 19.83
N ALA A 667 -18.92 1.19 21.04
CA ALA A 667 -19.24 0.41 22.24
C ALA A 667 -20.73 0.12 22.39
N THR A 668 -21.09 -1.15 22.66
CA THR A 668 -22.47 -1.60 22.93
C THR A 668 -22.56 -2.35 24.25
N CYS A 669 -23.71 -2.23 24.93
CA CYS A 669 -24.02 -2.95 26.16
C CYS A 669 -24.29 -4.42 25.88
N ALA A 670 -23.71 -5.33 26.68
CA ALA A 670 -24.02 -6.76 26.68
C ALA A 670 -24.88 -7.16 27.89
N VAL A 671 -24.68 -6.48 29.02
CA VAL A 671 -25.38 -6.70 30.30
C VAL A 671 -25.72 -5.33 30.88
N PRO A 672 -26.89 -5.18 31.56
CA PRO A 672 -28.00 -6.16 31.80
C PRO A 672 -28.81 -6.40 30.53
N ASN A 673 -29.63 -7.49 30.53
CA ASN A 673 -30.36 -7.94 29.35
C ASN A 673 -31.28 -6.90 28.72
N HIS A 674 -31.91 -6.03 29.52
CA HIS A 674 -32.80 -4.97 29.01
C HIS A 674 -32.05 -3.86 28.25
N MET A 675 -30.72 -3.77 28.39
CA MET A 675 -29.85 -2.81 27.69
C MET A 675 -29.01 -3.47 26.58
N LYS A 676 -29.14 -4.80 26.41
CA LYS A 676 -28.34 -5.55 25.45
C LYS A 676 -28.51 -4.99 24.02
N GLY A 677 -27.39 -4.72 23.36
CA GLY A 677 -27.33 -4.14 22.01
C GLY A 677 -27.50 -2.61 21.96
N GLN A 678 -27.86 -1.94 23.08
CA GLN A 678 -27.87 -0.48 23.11
C GLN A 678 -26.41 0.05 23.03
N LYS A 679 -26.23 1.19 22.37
CA LYS A 679 -24.94 1.89 22.39
C LYS A 679 -24.67 2.40 23.80
N VAL A 680 -23.45 2.25 24.29
CA VAL A 680 -23.03 2.77 25.61
C VAL A 680 -23.30 4.26 25.72
N ARG A 681 -23.13 5.02 24.63
CA ARG A 681 -23.43 6.46 24.58
C ARG A 681 -24.89 6.78 24.96
N ASN A 682 -25.84 5.95 24.59
CA ASN A 682 -27.27 6.15 24.76
C ASN A 682 -27.84 5.40 26.00
N ALA A 683 -26.99 4.68 26.73
CA ALA A 683 -27.41 3.92 27.90
C ALA A 683 -27.77 4.86 29.05
N LEU A 684 -28.90 4.60 29.71
CA LEU A 684 -29.38 5.38 30.84
C LEU A 684 -28.85 4.78 32.15
N PHE A 685 -28.03 5.52 32.87
CA PHE A 685 -27.46 5.15 34.17
C PHE A 685 -28.21 5.83 35.33
N SER A 686 -29.54 5.95 35.23
CA SER A 686 -30.40 6.69 36.16
C SER A 686 -30.51 6.13 37.60
N THR A 687 -30.12 4.86 37.79
CA THR A 687 -30.17 4.20 39.10
C THR A 687 -28.86 4.27 39.89
N CYS A 688 -27.86 4.94 39.35
CA CYS A 688 -26.56 5.08 40.01
C CYS A 688 -26.51 6.34 40.86
N GLU A 689 -27.20 6.36 41.99
CA GLU A 689 -27.03 7.41 42.98
C GLU A 689 -25.62 7.38 43.60
N GLU A 690 -25.11 8.55 43.93
CA GLU A 690 -23.77 8.73 44.46
C GLU A 690 -23.64 8.08 45.85
N GLN A 691 -23.07 6.90 45.92
CA GLN A 691 -22.46 6.42 47.18
C GLN A 691 -21.17 7.21 47.42
N THR A 692 -21.34 8.50 47.72
CA THR A 692 -20.30 9.37 48.25
C THR A 692 -20.77 9.86 49.58
N SER A 693 -20.43 9.23 50.70
CA SER A 693 -20.16 9.80 52.01
C SER A 693 -20.07 8.84 53.19
N ASP A 694 -20.47 7.55 53.09
CA ASP A 694 -20.57 6.74 54.32
C ASP A 694 -19.44 5.72 54.62
N GLU A 695 -18.42 5.62 53.77
CA GLU A 695 -17.25 4.75 54.10
C GLU A 695 -16.09 5.46 54.81
N LYS A 696 -16.18 6.76 55.08
CA LYS A 696 -15.16 7.49 55.88
C LYS A 696 -15.41 7.48 57.40
N ASN A 697 -16.60 7.08 57.85
CA ASN A 697 -16.97 7.15 59.28
C ASN A 697 -17.02 5.79 60.01
N LYS A 698 -16.60 4.68 59.39
CA LYS A 698 -16.52 3.36 60.05
C LYS A 698 -15.11 2.82 60.23
N LYS A 699 -14.10 3.70 60.29
CA LYS A 699 -12.74 3.34 60.71
C LYS A 699 -12.22 4.29 61.81
N GLN A 700 -13.09 4.86 62.65
CA GLN A 700 -12.78 5.52 63.90
C GLN A 700 -13.86 5.17 64.94
N GLU A 701 -14.03 3.89 65.24
CA GLU A 701 -14.51 3.34 66.51
C GLU A 701 -13.84 1.97 66.74
#